data_efbd35b482a4c6a85dd28caad04cd0b2
#
_entry.id   efbd35b482a4c6a85dd28caad04cd0b2
#
_cell.length_a   1.000
_cell.length_b   1.000
_cell.length_c   1.000
_cell.angle_alpha   90.00
_cell.angle_beta   90.00
_cell.angle_gamma   90.00
#
_symmetry.space_group_name_H-M   'P 1'
#
loop_
_entity.id
_entity.type
_entity.pdbx_description
1 polymer ?
#
loop_
_entity_poly.entity_id
_entity_poly.type
_entity_poly.pdbx_seq_one_letter_code
_entity_poly.pdbx_strand_id
1 'polypeptide(L)'
;MTPDHDHSADTGGPTPIGELLRSHRLAAGLTQADLAQRAGVGVRTIRDLERGRSHRPQRTTVELVAGALGLTGAARAGFLASARGTAAVDPAVPATTGLPHRPAPAGTARRDLDLPGTPIALPPAVELIGRERELDELTGLLTGDGWPPVLSLVGLAGVGKTALALAVAHAVADAHPGGVAGVLIGVGSDANDVLAAACAVLGAARLAELATRLRGRPALLLVDAVERAPDPVAEVLHLLVTAVPTLRVVVTGRHPVGIPGELVRPVAPLEVPPAGVVDPDELARWPAAALFTARLTRVRPEPPGPDELPALTALVRRLDGLPLAIELMAARGRILDLPELLGRYGDRVLDLAGPDLGGRGWEAAPPGRTAEPARTAVAVTLREAVATSYRLLDAGEQTALRRLSVFANRWSVELAEELLVDEADRDPASPVDPVPLLDRLVELGLASVRGAGPLRFRLLDAVREYAIEQAAGRGELTAARRRHAVVITRLVTRTAPDLVGARHSTAVRRLDEATGDIGAALAHAARDDPDTALRLAAALPRWWRIRGRDVSGRQWLRRLLADPRTAHADPVLRAWAALGVARLATGRDAAAQELPAVRAALAVLAGRADVSGELAARTVLGTLLVATGGYDEAAEQARSVLTLATRHGRTRDMAVAQHHLAWHEIRLGDLPAARRRLAAVDRLAAHSGESRLRLLARADLAEVARLAGRYGDAVEQGRRVVAALAGASDPGHRRQVLGTVGLALARSGRLEEAAEILAELRCDGRAVSSVSRATVEVGTAGEALLPGGRPVGDGPVRAEEGVCALIEATMAQHRGDRELAAEWFAVAVATGAAGQDRRDVIEALVGLAASTGSAEARERLALACRHAGIRLLPAEERLLG
;
A
#
# COMPACT_ATOMS: atom_id res chain seq x y z
N MET A 1 -24.37 -20.31 74.28
CA MET A 1 -25.75 -20.73 73.83
C MET A 1 -25.72 -20.45 72.33
N THR A 2 -25.50 -21.50 71.54
CA THR A 2 -25.67 -21.64 70.07
C THR A 2 -27.19 -21.66 69.78
N PRO A 3 -27.59 -21.37 68.54
CA PRO A 3 -27.81 -22.53 67.69
C PRO A 3 -27.22 -22.41 66.27
N ASP A 4 -26.82 -23.57 65.84
CA ASP A 4 -26.56 -24.02 64.51
C ASP A 4 -27.62 -23.63 63.52
N HIS A 5 -27.15 -23.21 62.33
CA HIS A 5 -27.90 -23.31 61.06
C HIS A 5 -27.11 -24.10 60.07
N ASP A 6 -27.42 -25.32 60.00
CA ASP A 6 -27.09 -26.30 58.99
C ASP A 6 -27.54 -25.81 57.60
N HIS A 7 -26.58 -25.59 56.69
CA HIS A 7 -26.81 -25.41 55.29
C HIS A 7 -26.33 -26.66 54.57
N SER A 8 -27.23 -27.63 54.49
CA SER A 8 -27.10 -28.74 53.57
C SER A 8 -27.07 -28.27 52.16
N ALA A 9 -25.93 -28.40 51.50
CA ALA A 9 -25.75 -28.20 50.06
C ALA A 9 -26.59 -29.21 49.30
N ASP A 10 -27.65 -28.72 48.63
CA ASP A 10 -28.49 -29.47 47.73
C ASP A 10 -27.73 -29.69 46.40
N THR A 11 -27.08 -30.84 46.27
CA THR A 11 -26.42 -31.32 45.03
C THR A 11 -27.48 -31.99 44.13
N GLY A 12 -28.42 -31.20 43.58
CA GLY A 12 -29.36 -31.67 42.58
C GLY A 12 -28.69 -31.74 41.21
N GLY A 13 -28.24 -32.92 40.79
CA GLY A 13 -27.84 -33.19 39.39
C GLY A 13 -29.02 -32.96 38.43
N PRO A 14 -28.81 -32.70 37.16
CA PRO A 14 -29.87 -32.43 36.19
C PRO A 14 -30.83 -33.61 36.09
N THR A 15 -32.12 -33.33 36.13
CA THR A 15 -33.19 -34.34 35.95
C THR A 15 -33.20 -34.81 34.48
N PRO A 16 -33.61 -36.07 34.19
CA PRO A 16 -33.67 -36.59 32.81
C PRO A 16 -34.47 -35.69 31.87
N ILE A 17 -35.46 -34.97 32.33
CA ILE A 17 -36.21 -34.01 31.51
C ILE A 17 -35.44 -32.75 31.19
N GLY A 18 -34.60 -32.27 32.08
CA GLY A 18 -33.77 -31.05 31.82
C GLY A 18 -32.75 -31.27 30.71
N GLU A 19 -32.10 -32.42 30.72
CA GLU A 19 -31.18 -32.84 29.66
C GLU A 19 -31.88 -33.00 28.31
N LEU A 20 -33.07 -33.63 28.32
CA LEU A 20 -33.86 -33.86 27.13
C LEU A 20 -34.44 -32.57 26.54
N LEU A 21 -34.90 -31.65 27.39
CA LEU A 21 -35.32 -30.30 27.00
C LEU A 21 -34.19 -29.51 26.32
N ARG A 22 -33.04 -29.53 26.95
CA ARG A 22 -31.86 -28.84 26.44
C ARG A 22 -31.41 -29.40 25.09
N SER A 23 -31.36 -30.74 24.97
CA SER A 23 -30.98 -31.40 23.70
C SER A 23 -31.94 -31.02 22.57
N HIS A 24 -33.25 -31.08 22.80
CA HIS A 24 -34.26 -30.71 21.80
C HIS A 24 -34.25 -29.21 21.47
N ARG A 25 -34.00 -28.34 22.45
CA ARG A 25 -33.87 -26.89 22.22
C ARG A 25 -32.66 -26.57 21.34
N LEU A 26 -31.51 -27.17 21.63
CA LEU A 26 -30.29 -26.99 20.86
C LEU A 26 -30.41 -27.57 19.46
N ALA A 27 -31.06 -28.75 19.34
CA ALA A 27 -31.35 -29.33 18.03
C ALA A 27 -32.32 -28.47 17.20
N ALA A 28 -33.21 -27.72 17.88
CA ALA A 28 -34.09 -26.73 17.24
C ALA A 28 -33.42 -25.36 16.99
N GLY A 29 -32.17 -25.17 17.36
CA GLY A 29 -31.42 -23.90 17.18
C GLY A 29 -32.00 -22.76 18.04
N LEU A 30 -32.68 -23.03 19.14
CA LEU A 30 -33.34 -22.02 19.93
C LEU A 30 -32.50 -21.63 21.16
N THR A 31 -32.44 -20.32 21.46
CA THR A 31 -32.01 -19.87 22.78
C THR A 31 -33.05 -20.16 23.85
N GLN A 32 -32.67 -20.14 25.12
CA GLN A 32 -33.67 -20.27 26.22
C GLN A 32 -34.75 -19.17 26.13
N ALA A 33 -34.39 -17.97 25.66
CA ALA A 33 -35.31 -16.87 25.48
C ALA A 33 -36.30 -17.14 24.32
N ASP A 34 -35.81 -17.66 23.19
CA ASP A 34 -36.65 -17.99 22.03
C ASP A 34 -37.63 -19.11 22.34
N LEU A 35 -37.16 -20.17 23.04
CA LEU A 35 -38.02 -21.25 23.46
C LEU A 35 -39.10 -20.78 24.46
N ALA A 36 -38.71 -19.93 25.42
CA ALA A 36 -39.60 -19.34 26.37
C ALA A 36 -40.69 -18.50 25.69
N GLN A 37 -40.33 -17.68 24.74
CA GLN A 37 -41.24 -16.85 23.95
C GLN A 37 -42.18 -17.71 23.09
N ARG A 38 -41.65 -18.75 22.41
CA ARG A 38 -42.46 -19.65 21.57
C ARG A 38 -43.42 -20.51 22.39
N ALA A 39 -42.98 -20.93 23.57
CA ALA A 39 -43.80 -21.73 24.48
C ALA A 39 -44.77 -20.89 25.34
N GLY A 40 -44.68 -19.54 25.29
CA GLY A 40 -45.48 -18.67 26.13
C GLY A 40 -45.18 -18.79 27.62
N VAL A 41 -43.90 -19.14 27.98
CA VAL A 41 -43.48 -19.33 29.39
C VAL A 41 -42.32 -18.38 29.73
N GLY A 42 -42.06 -18.20 31.02
CA GLY A 42 -40.94 -17.34 31.43
C GLY A 42 -39.59 -17.96 31.12
N VAL A 43 -38.60 -17.14 30.70
CA VAL A 43 -37.20 -17.57 30.46
C VAL A 43 -36.61 -18.27 31.67
N ARG A 44 -36.96 -17.79 32.89
CA ARG A 44 -36.56 -18.41 34.16
C ARG A 44 -37.11 -19.84 34.27
N THR A 45 -38.32 -20.09 33.81
CA THR A 45 -38.95 -21.44 33.82
C THR A 45 -38.18 -22.42 32.93
N ILE A 46 -37.80 -22.03 31.73
CA ILE A 46 -36.97 -22.86 30.84
C ILE A 46 -35.59 -23.13 31.48
N ARG A 47 -34.96 -22.11 32.04
CA ARG A 47 -33.64 -22.22 32.71
C ARG A 47 -33.71 -23.15 33.93
N ASP A 48 -34.74 -23.04 34.75
CA ASP A 48 -34.91 -23.85 35.97
C ASP A 48 -35.25 -25.31 35.61
N LEU A 49 -35.98 -25.55 34.54
CA LEU A 49 -36.20 -26.88 33.97
C LEU A 49 -34.90 -27.53 33.47
N GLU A 50 -34.13 -26.80 32.67
CA GLU A 50 -32.87 -27.32 32.14
C GLU A 50 -31.79 -27.56 33.21
N ARG A 51 -31.80 -26.78 34.31
CA ARG A 51 -30.88 -26.94 35.44
C ARG A 51 -31.36 -27.97 36.48
N GLY A 52 -32.48 -28.60 36.24
CA GLY A 52 -33.03 -29.57 37.17
C GLY A 52 -33.53 -28.98 38.48
N ARG A 53 -33.66 -27.66 38.60
CA ARG A 53 -34.22 -27.01 39.82
C ARG A 53 -35.73 -27.19 39.97
N SER A 54 -36.43 -27.56 38.90
CA SER A 54 -37.85 -27.88 38.91
C SER A 54 -38.03 -29.37 38.66
N HIS A 55 -38.18 -30.16 39.73
CA HIS A 55 -38.28 -31.61 39.70
C HIS A 55 -39.65 -32.15 39.28
N ARG A 56 -40.70 -31.31 39.28
CA ARG A 56 -42.07 -31.66 38.85
C ARG A 56 -42.71 -30.51 38.11
N PRO A 57 -42.36 -30.29 36.84
CA PRO A 57 -42.96 -29.24 36.05
C PRO A 57 -44.44 -29.51 35.83
N GLN A 58 -45.26 -28.44 35.79
CA GLN A 58 -46.68 -28.54 35.46
C GLN A 58 -46.89 -29.15 34.06
N ARG A 59 -47.83 -30.04 33.93
CA ARG A 59 -48.14 -30.76 32.68
C ARG A 59 -48.37 -29.80 31.50
N THR A 60 -49.10 -28.71 31.74
CA THR A 60 -49.32 -27.66 30.72
C THR A 60 -48.05 -27.01 30.26
N THR A 61 -47.07 -26.72 31.13
CA THR A 61 -45.79 -26.15 30.78
C THR A 61 -44.99 -27.11 29.91
N VAL A 62 -44.95 -28.40 30.22
CA VAL A 62 -44.27 -29.43 29.44
C VAL A 62 -44.89 -29.62 28.07
N GLU A 63 -46.24 -29.59 27.99
CA GLU A 63 -46.98 -29.68 26.72
C GLU A 63 -46.75 -28.46 25.82
N LEU A 64 -46.70 -27.25 26.39
CA LEU A 64 -46.36 -26.01 25.65
C LEU A 64 -44.93 -26.03 25.12
N VAL A 65 -43.99 -26.46 25.96
CA VAL A 65 -42.58 -26.58 25.57
C VAL A 65 -42.38 -27.65 24.49
N ALA A 66 -43.02 -28.81 24.62
CA ALA A 66 -42.99 -29.86 23.60
C ALA A 66 -43.62 -29.39 22.27
N GLY A 67 -44.67 -28.59 22.33
CA GLY A 67 -45.29 -27.96 21.16
C GLY A 67 -44.38 -26.91 20.52
N ALA A 68 -43.73 -26.05 21.33
CA ALA A 68 -42.79 -25.04 20.86
C ALA A 68 -41.52 -25.65 20.25
N LEU A 69 -41.11 -26.82 20.71
CA LEU A 69 -39.99 -27.61 20.15
C LEU A 69 -40.41 -28.42 18.90
N GLY A 70 -41.69 -28.41 18.51
CA GLY A 70 -42.17 -29.16 17.35
C GLY A 70 -42.11 -30.68 17.53
N LEU A 71 -42.08 -31.20 18.75
CA LEU A 71 -41.96 -32.63 19.01
C LEU A 71 -43.24 -33.35 18.61
N THR A 72 -43.10 -34.42 17.80
CA THR A 72 -44.23 -35.29 17.34
C THR A 72 -43.92 -36.76 17.55
N GLY A 73 -44.92 -37.61 17.48
CA GLY A 73 -44.75 -39.07 17.53
C GLY A 73 -44.02 -39.57 18.80
N ALA A 74 -43.07 -40.47 18.63
CA ALA A 74 -42.30 -41.10 19.70
C ALA A 74 -41.45 -40.10 20.49
N ALA A 75 -40.89 -39.06 19.86
CA ALA A 75 -40.11 -38.02 20.52
C ALA A 75 -40.93 -37.20 21.51
N ARG A 76 -42.17 -36.83 21.13
CA ARG A 76 -43.11 -36.16 22.04
C ARG A 76 -43.53 -37.06 23.20
N ALA A 77 -43.82 -38.33 22.93
CA ALA A 77 -44.22 -39.30 23.97
C ALA A 77 -43.06 -39.52 24.98
N GLY A 78 -41.81 -39.65 24.51
CA GLY A 78 -40.61 -39.79 25.34
C GLY A 78 -40.35 -38.54 26.20
N PHE A 79 -40.48 -37.35 25.63
CA PHE A 79 -40.35 -36.09 26.36
C PHE A 79 -41.38 -35.92 27.47
N LEU A 80 -42.66 -36.23 27.17
CA LEU A 80 -43.73 -36.19 28.16
C LEU A 80 -43.63 -37.29 29.22
N ALA A 81 -43.10 -38.48 28.91
CA ALA A 81 -42.86 -39.56 29.84
C ALA A 81 -41.70 -39.22 30.80
N SER A 82 -40.61 -38.64 30.32
CA SER A 82 -39.48 -38.15 31.10
C SER A 82 -39.91 -37.09 32.14
N ALA A 83 -40.86 -36.21 31.77
CA ALA A 83 -41.42 -35.20 32.67
C ALA A 83 -42.24 -35.77 33.82
N ARG A 84 -42.78 -36.99 33.68
CA ARG A 84 -43.58 -37.67 34.70
C ARG A 84 -42.75 -38.54 35.65
N GLY A 85 -41.48 -38.72 35.43
CA GLY A 85 -40.57 -39.54 36.24
C GLY A 85 -40.87 -41.05 36.13
N THR A 86 -41.62 -41.47 35.09
CA THR A 86 -41.92 -42.89 34.81
C THR A 86 -41.03 -43.34 33.65
N ALA A 87 -39.70 -43.38 33.85
CA ALA A 87 -38.78 -44.16 33.04
C ALA A 87 -38.75 -45.56 33.60
N ALA A 88 -39.59 -46.44 33.09
CA ALA A 88 -39.53 -47.85 33.43
C ALA A 88 -38.43 -48.56 32.67
N VAL A 89 -37.57 -49.07 33.39
CA VAL A 89 -36.73 -50.24 33.33
C VAL A 89 -37.31 -51.37 32.47
N ASP A 90 -36.49 -51.83 31.49
CA ASP A 90 -36.03 -53.18 31.15
C ASP A 90 -37.09 -54.37 31.29
N PRO A 91 -36.89 -55.51 30.72
CA PRO A 91 -35.65 -56.17 30.25
C PRO A 91 -35.80 -57.19 29.08
N ALA A 92 -34.69 -57.87 28.83
CA ALA A 92 -34.56 -59.22 28.39
C ALA A 92 -34.23 -59.49 26.92
N VAL A 93 -33.00 -59.88 26.77
CA VAL A 93 -32.40 -60.81 25.79
C VAL A 93 -33.15 -62.16 25.75
N PRO A 94 -33.25 -62.82 24.59
CA PRO A 94 -32.32 -63.95 24.44
C PRO A 94 -31.59 -64.06 23.07
N ALA A 95 -30.40 -64.65 23.19
CA ALA A 95 -29.56 -65.09 22.10
C ALA A 95 -30.15 -66.32 21.42
N THR A 96 -29.90 -66.47 20.10
CA THR A 96 -29.29 -67.70 19.55
C THR A 96 -29.14 -67.64 18.04
N THR A 97 -27.92 -67.91 17.63
CA THR A 97 -27.43 -68.84 16.62
C THR A 97 -27.67 -68.64 15.11
N GLY A 98 -26.54 -68.65 14.39
CA GLY A 98 -26.39 -69.41 13.16
C GLY A 98 -26.12 -68.69 11.85
N LEU A 99 -24.88 -68.66 11.48
CA LEU A 99 -24.37 -68.40 10.09
C LEU A 99 -24.99 -69.40 9.06
N PRO A 100 -24.99 -69.11 7.74
CA PRO A 100 -23.78 -69.02 6.95
C PRO A 100 -23.77 -68.01 5.82
N HIS A 101 -22.54 -67.77 5.39
CA HIS A 101 -22.04 -67.03 4.21
C HIS A 101 -22.74 -67.36 2.88
N ARG A 102 -22.87 -66.28 1.99
CA ARG A 102 -22.57 -66.32 0.58
C ARG A 102 -22.56 -64.92 -0.09
N PRO A 103 -21.86 -64.74 -1.26
CA PRO A 103 -21.19 -63.52 -1.59
C PRO A 103 -21.96 -62.51 -2.49
N ALA A 104 -21.45 -61.32 -2.61
CA ALA A 104 -21.97 -60.17 -3.35
C ALA A 104 -22.22 -60.42 -4.86
N PRO A 105 -23.09 -59.59 -5.47
CA PRO A 105 -22.62 -58.84 -6.62
C PRO A 105 -22.84 -57.30 -6.49
N ALA A 106 -22.08 -56.61 -7.32
CA ALA A 106 -21.92 -55.17 -7.37
C ALA A 106 -23.16 -54.37 -7.82
N GLY A 107 -23.28 -53.21 -7.32
CA GLY A 107 -23.97 -52.08 -7.95
C GLY A 107 -25.45 -51.94 -7.69
N THR A 108 -25.80 -51.18 -6.65
CA THR A 108 -27.04 -50.37 -6.67
C THR A 108 -26.96 -49.31 -5.57
N ALA A 109 -27.57 -48.18 -5.84
CA ALA A 109 -27.65 -46.96 -5.04
C ALA A 109 -27.74 -47.17 -3.54
N ARG A 110 -26.90 -46.52 -2.76
CA ARG A 110 -27.04 -46.36 -1.31
C ARG A 110 -28.39 -45.69 -1.04
N ARG A 111 -29.34 -46.42 -0.51
CA ARG A 111 -30.44 -45.87 0.29
C ARG A 111 -29.85 -45.56 1.65
N ASP A 112 -29.85 -44.25 1.99
CA ASP A 112 -29.55 -43.78 3.34
C ASP A 112 -30.55 -44.38 4.31
N LEU A 113 -30.07 -45.31 5.11
CA LEU A 113 -30.72 -45.72 6.34
C LEU A 113 -30.32 -44.69 7.39
N ASP A 114 -31.25 -43.86 7.84
CA ASP A 114 -31.13 -43.00 9.02
C ASP A 114 -30.84 -43.88 10.26
N LEU A 115 -29.55 -44.15 10.46
CA LEU A 115 -29.08 -44.71 11.73
C LEU A 115 -28.91 -43.56 12.73
N PRO A 116 -29.42 -43.69 13.98
CA PRO A 116 -29.12 -42.70 15.01
C PRO A 116 -27.59 -42.58 15.18
N GLY A 117 -27.07 -41.39 14.96
CA GLY A 117 -25.64 -41.13 15.11
C GLY A 117 -24.89 -40.79 13.81
N THR A 118 -25.55 -40.47 12.72
CA THR A 118 -24.89 -39.95 11.50
C THR A 118 -24.47 -38.46 11.72
N PRO A 119 -23.25 -38.06 11.38
CA PRO A 119 -22.85 -36.65 11.44
C PRO A 119 -23.79 -35.78 10.61
N ILE A 120 -24.08 -34.57 11.10
CA ILE A 120 -24.89 -33.60 10.35
C ILE A 120 -24.02 -33.06 9.21
N ALA A 121 -24.54 -33.15 7.98
CA ALA A 121 -23.80 -32.68 6.80
C ALA A 121 -23.52 -31.17 6.87
N LEU A 122 -22.33 -30.77 6.44
CA LEU A 122 -21.94 -29.36 6.29
C LEU A 122 -22.82 -28.69 5.21
N PRO A 123 -23.02 -27.37 5.31
CA PRO A 123 -23.55 -26.57 4.22
C PRO A 123 -22.70 -26.77 2.95
N PRO A 124 -23.28 -26.63 1.73
CA PRO A 124 -22.49 -26.72 0.51
C PRO A 124 -21.34 -25.71 0.49
N ALA A 125 -20.19 -26.10 -0.04
CA ALA A 125 -19.06 -25.20 -0.19
C ALA A 125 -19.45 -24.04 -1.11
N VAL A 126 -19.04 -22.84 -0.72
CA VAL A 126 -19.14 -21.65 -1.57
C VAL A 126 -17.93 -21.67 -2.52
N GLU A 127 -18.15 -21.33 -3.79
CA GLU A 127 -17.07 -21.16 -4.75
C GLU A 127 -16.08 -20.10 -4.22
N LEU A 128 -14.83 -20.51 -3.98
CA LEU A 128 -13.75 -19.63 -3.57
C LEU A 128 -13.08 -19.07 -4.82
N ILE A 129 -12.90 -17.75 -4.84
CA ILE A 129 -12.18 -17.06 -5.90
C ILE A 129 -10.93 -16.44 -5.29
N GLY A 130 -9.75 -16.79 -5.84
CA GLY A 130 -8.46 -16.22 -5.48
C GLY A 130 -7.92 -16.66 -4.12
N ARG A 131 -8.32 -17.87 -3.66
CA ARG A 131 -7.80 -18.51 -2.44
C ARG A 131 -7.39 -19.96 -2.66
N GLU A 132 -7.08 -20.30 -3.89
CA GLU A 132 -6.71 -21.64 -4.30
C GLU A 132 -5.45 -22.09 -3.54
N ARG A 133 -4.49 -21.18 -3.40
CA ARG A 133 -3.22 -21.45 -2.70
C ARG A 133 -3.43 -21.71 -1.20
N GLU A 134 -4.22 -20.90 -0.54
CA GLU A 134 -4.56 -21.11 0.88
C GLU A 134 -5.36 -22.39 1.09
N LEU A 135 -6.26 -22.71 0.16
CA LEU A 135 -7.02 -23.96 0.18
C LEU A 135 -6.10 -25.18 0.07
N ASP A 136 -5.17 -25.17 -0.88
CA ASP A 136 -4.20 -26.26 -1.10
C ASP A 136 -3.27 -26.42 0.12
N GLU A 137 -2.75 -25.30 0.67
CA GLU A 137 -1.89 -25.33 1.86
C GLU A 137 -2.62 -25.92 3.07
N LEU A 138 -3.84 -25.47 3.33
CA LEU A 138 -4.62 -25.93 4.47
C LEU A 138 -5.09 -27.37 4.31
N THR A 139 -5.44 -27.77 3.08
CA THR A 139 -5.77 -29.16 2.75
C THR A 139 -4.59 -30.07 2.97
N GLY A 140 -3.40 -29.69 2.49
CA GLY A 140 -2.16 -30.42 2.72
C GLY A 140 -1.79 -30.56 4.20
N LEU A 141 -2.00 -29.50 4.98
CA LEU A 141 -1.82 -29.55 6.44
C LEU A 141 -2.79 -30.53 7.11
N LEU A 142 -4.06 -30.57 6.70
CA LEU A 142 -5.09 -31.40 7.31
C LEU A 142 -5.07 -32.87 6.92
N THR A 143 -4.37 -33.22 5.85
CA THR A 143 -4.20 -34.59 5.36
C THR A 143 -2.84 -35.20 5.71
N GLY A 144 -1.86 -34.38 6.15
CA GLY A 144 -0.51 -34.82 6.48
C GLY A 144 -0.36 -35.42 7.88
N ASP A 145 0.76 -36.14 8.12
CA ASP A 145 1.12 -36.67 9.42
C ASP A 145 1.66 -35.56 10.35
N GLY A 146 1.21 -35.51 11.60
CA GLY A 146 1.77 -34.62 12.64
C GLY A 146 1.19 -33.21 12.74
N TRP A 147 -0.01 -32.97 12.18
CA TRP A 147 -0.62 -31.65 12.29
C TRP A 147 -1.22 -31.37 13.68
N PRO A 148 -1.37 -30.11 14.08
CA PRO A 148 -1.86 -29.73 15.39
C PRO A 148 -3.35 -30.10 15.60
N PRO A 149 -3.80 -30.36 16.82
CA PRO A 149 -5.17 -30.74 17.12
C PRO A 149 -6.19 -29.65 16.77
N VAL A 150 -5.77 -28.37 16.79
CA VAL A 150 -6.63 -27.23 16.49
C VAL A 150 -5.93 -26.28 15.52
N LEU A 151 -6.62 -25.90 14.46
CA LEU A 151 -6.26 -24.89 13.48
C LEU A 151 -7.23 -23.71 13.58
N SER A 152 -6.74 -22.52 13.93
CA SER A 152 -7.53 -21.31 14.03
C SER A 152 -7.31 -20.38 12.85
N LEU A 153 -8.36 -20.16 12.06
CA LEU A 153 -8.41 -19.16 11.01
C LEU A 153 -8.90 -17.84 11.61
N VAL A 154 -7.98 -16.87 11.73
CA VAL A 154 -8.26 -15.60 12.40
C VAL A 154 -8.22 -14.43 11.42
N GLY A 155 -8.95 -13.37 11.73
CA GLY A 155 -8.93 -12.15 10.91
C GLY A 155 -10.24 -11.36 10.98
N LEU A 156 -10.28 -10.24 10.24
CA LEU A 156 -11.39 -9.29 10.23
C LEU A 156 -12.71 -9.97 9.80
N ALA A 157 -13.84 -9.46 10.32
CA ALA A 157 -15.14 -9.87 9.84
C ALA A 157 -15.31 -9.53 8.34
N GLY A 158 -15.88 -10.47 7.57
CA GLY A 158 -16.04 -10.27 6.12
C GLY A 158 -14.81 -10.59 5.26
N VAL A 159 -13.71 -11.07 5.86
CA VAL A 159 -12.50 -11.46 5.11
C VAL A 159 -12.61 -12.84 4.43
N GLY A 160 -13.65 -13.61 4.75
CA GLY A 160 -13.93 -14.90 4.11
C GLY A 160 -13.46 -16.13 4.89
N LYS A 161 -13.21 -16.04 6.21
CA LYS A 161 -12.78 -17.17 7.08
C LYS A 161 -13.71 -18.39 6.99
N THR A 162 -15.01 -18.18 7.19
CA THR A 162 -16.02 -19.24 7.17
C THR A 162 -16.10 -19.92 5.80
N ALA A 163 -16.00 -19.13 4.71
CA ALA A 163 -16.00 -19.68 3.34
C ALA A 163 -14.77 -20.56 3.10
N LEU A 164 -13.59 -20.10 3.51
CA LEU A 164 -12.33 -20.86 3.40
C LEU A 164 -12.39 -22.14 4.26
N ALA A 165 -12.86 -22.04 5.51
CA ALA A 165 -12.99 -23.19 6.41
C ALA A 165 -13.95 -24.27 5.87
N LEU A 166 -15.08 -23.84 5.30
CA LEU A 166 -16.03 -24.77 4.66
C LEU A 166 -15.42 -25.46 3.43
N ALA A 167 -14.74 -24.70 2.56
CA ALA A 167 -14.08 -25.27 1.40
C ALA A 167 -13.00 -26.30 1.78
N VAL A 168 -12.17 -25.96 2.77
CA VAL A 168 -11.18 -26.88 3.34
C VAL A 168 -11.83 -28.12 3.91
N ALA A 169 -12.89 -27.96 4.72
CA ALA A 169 -13.59 -29.08 5.33
C ALA A 169 -14.20 -30.04 4.30
N HIS A 170 -14.73 -29.51 3.19
CA HIS A 170 -15.19 -30.34 2.06
C HIS A 170 -14.05 -31.02 1.32
N ALA A 171 -12.93 -30.31 1.09
CA ALA A 171 -11.77 -30.85 0.38
C ALA A 171 -11.12 -32.04 1.12
N VAL A 172 -11.18 -32.05 2.46
CA VAL A 172 -10.55 -33.12 3.28
C VAL A 172 -11.54 -34.17 3.77
N ALA A 173 -12.79 -34.16 3.30
CA ALA A 173 -13.85 -35.05 3.80
C ALA A 173 -13.50 -36.53 3.66
N ASP A 174 -12.88 -36.94 2.54
CA ASP A 174 -12.48 -38.32 2.30
C ASP A 174 -11.36 -38.81 3.23
N ALA A 175 -10.52 -37.89 3.71
CA ALA A 175 -9.44 -38.19 4.66
C ALA A 175 -9.93 -38.34 6.12
N HIS A 176 -11.22 -38.02 6.38
CA HIS A 176 -11.83 -38.04 7.72
C HIS A 176 -12.99 -39.04 7.80
N PRO A 177 -12.74 -40.36 7.78
CA PRO A 177 -13.79 -41.40 7.77
C PRO A 177 -14.63 -41.43 9.06
N GLY A 178 -14.22 -40.72 10.13
CA GLY A 178 -15.03 -40.49 11.33
C GLY A 178 -16.15 -39.46 11.12
N GLY A 179 -16.10 -38.73 10.03
CA GLY A 179 -17.02 -37.69 9.61
C GLY A 179 -16.47 -36.27 9.71
N VAL A 180 -17.07 -35.39 8.92
CA VAL A 180 -16.81 -33.94 8.95
C VAL A 180 -18.12 -33.26 9.36
N ALA A 181 -18.06 -32.44 10.40
CA ALA A 181 -19.24 -31.78 10.94
C ALA A 181 -18.92 -30.36 11.41
N GLY A 182 -19.94 -29.53 11.62
CA GLY A 182 -19.68 -28.16 12.03
C GLY A 182 -20.67 -27.63 13.04
N VAL A 183 -20.20 -26.68 13.85
CA VAL A 183 -20.97 -25.98 14.89
C VAL A 183 -20.81 -24.48 14.71
N LEU A 184 -21.91 -23.75 14.64
CA LEU A 184 -21.95 -22.30 14.74
C LEU A 184 -22.17 -21.90 16.19
N ILE A 185 -21.28 -21.15 16.77
CA ILE A 185 -21.36 -20.69 18.16
C ILE A 185 -22.39 -19.58 18.29
N GLY A 186 -23.32 -19.76 19.21
CA GLY A 186 -24.34 -18.75 19.55
C GLY A 186 -23.81 -17.72 20.55
N VAL A 187 -24.39 -16.53 20.54
CA VAL A 187 -24.08 -15.51 21.55
C VAL A 187 -24.56 -15.98 22.94
N GLY A 188 -23.62 -15.99 23.91
CA GLY A 188 -23.92 -16.40 25.28
C GLY A 188 -24.03 -17.91 25.50
N SER A 189 -23.52 -18.75 24.57
CA SER A 189 -23.38 -20.19 24.77
C SER A 189 -22.45 -20.46 25.97
N ASP A 190 -22.85 -21.41 26.84
CA ASP A 190 -21.97 -21.91 27.91
C ASP A 190 -21.18 -23.15 27.44
N ALA A 191 -20.20 -23.60 28.25
CA ALA A 191 -19.34 -24.74 27.91
C ALA A 191 -20.14 -26.04 27.66
N ASN A 192 -21.25 -26.24 28.38
CA ASN A 192 -22.11 -27.44 28.15
C ASN A 192 -22.87 -27.32 26.82
N ASP A 193 -23.29 -26.10 26.45
CA ASP A 193 -23.96 -25.87 25.17
C ASP A 193 -23.05 -26.22 24.01
N VAL A 194 -21.78 -25.72 24.07
CA VAL A 194 -20.77 -25.99 23.08
C VAL A 194 -20.42 -27.46 22.98
N LEU A 195 -20.20 -28.12 24.14
CA LEU A 195 -19.89 -29.56 24.20
C LEU A 195 -21.02 -30.41 23.65
N ALA A 196 -22.28 -30.13 24.08
CA ALA A 196 -23.45 -30.86 23.59
C ALA A 196 -23.63 -30.71 22.07
N ALA A 197 -23.43 -29.48 21.54
CA ALA A 197 -23.52 -29.23 20.10
C ALA A 197 -22.40 -30.00 19.34
N ALA A 198 -21.15 -29.96 19.82
CA ALA A 198 -20.05 -30.67 19.20
C ALA A 198 -20.24 -32.18 19.18
N CYS A 199 -20.76 -32.77 20.29
CA CYS A 199 -21.11 -34.20 20.36
C CYS A 199 -22.25 -34.52 19.38
N ALA A 200 -23.32 -33.74 19.40
CA ALA A 200 -24.53 -34.01 18.61
C ALA A 200 -24.25 -33.97 17.10
N VAL A 201 -23.46 -32.98 16.58
CA VAL A 201 -23.14 -32.89 15.15
C VAL A 201 -22.25 -34.05 14.68
N LEU A 202 -21.48 -34.66 15.58
CA LEU A 202 -20.70 -35.87 15.32
C LEU A 202 -21.45 -37.17 15.65
N GLY A 203 -22.73 -37.08 15.95
CA GLY A 203 -23.66 -38.20 16.14
C GLY A 203 -23.44 -38.93 17.48
N ALA A 204 -23.07 -38.22 18.55
CA ALA A 204 -22.96 -38.73 19.91
C ALA A 204 -23.78 -37.89 20.89
N ALA A 205 -24.31 -38.49 21.94
CA ALA A 205 -25.05 -37.77 22.99
C ALA A 205 -24.09 -37.21 24.08
N ARG A 206 -22.95 -37.84 24.27
CA ARG A 206 -21.96 -37.50 25.33
C ARG A 206 -20.52 -37.68 24.84
N LEU A 207 -19.60 -37.00 25.50
CA LEU A 207 -18.17 -37.08 25.20
C LEU A 207 -17.61 -38.51 25.25
N ALA A 208 -17.99 -39.34 26.24
CA ALA A 208 -17.54 -40.72 26.34
C ALA A 208 -17.99 -41.58 25.16
N GLU A 209 -19.19 -41.34 24.65
CA GLU A 209 -19.73 -41.98 23.46
C GLU A 209 -18.96 -41.53 22.22
N LEU A 210 -18.73 -40.23 22.08
CA LEU A 210 -17.94 -39.65 21.00
C LEU A 210 -16.50 -40.24 20.96
N ALA A 211 -15.83 -40.32 22.11
CA ALA A 211 -14.51 -40.92 22.25
C ALA A 211 -14.49 -42.40 21.85
N THR A 212 -15.53 -43.15 22.20
CA THR A 212 -15.66 -44.56 21.79
C THR A 212 -15.91 -44.69 20.28
N ARG A 213 -16.80 -43.88 19.72
CA ARG A 213 -17.20 -43.89 18.31
C ARG A 213 -16.03 -43.52 17.38
N LEU A 214 -15.22 -42.50 17.75
CA LEU A 214 -14.10 -42.00 16.98
C LEU A 214 -12.78 -42.71 17.27
N ARG A 215 -12.77 -43.78 18.08
CA ARG A 215 -11.54 -44.53 18.40
C ARG A 215 -10.87 -45.05 17.13
N GLY A 216 -9.65 -44.53 16.83
CA GLY A 216 -8.90 -44.88 15.63
C GLY A 216 -9.47 -44.36 14.31
N ARG A 217 -10.50 -43.52 14.32
CA ARG A 217 -11.11 -42.93 13.12
C ARG A 217 -10.96 -41.41 13.12
N PRO A 218 -10.12 -40.86 12.22
CA PRO A 218 -10.00 -39.40 12.08
C PRO A 218 -11.36 -38.74 11.78
N ALA A 219 -11.66 -37.65 12.48
CA ALA A 219 -12.84 -36.83 12.27
C ALA A 219 -12.47 -35.35 12.30
N LEU A 220 -13.22 -34.52 11.58
CA LEU A 220 -13.03 -33.07 11.55
C LEU A 220 -14.25 -32.35 12.12
N LEU A 221 -14.01 -31.44 13.04
CA LEU A 221 -15.01 -30.52 13.59
C LEU A 221 -14.68 -29.10 13.16
N LEU A 222 -15.59 -28.45 12.44
CA LEU A 222 -15.53 -27.02 12.17
C LEU A 222 -16.31 -26.26 13.26
N VAL A 223 -15.66 -25.28 13.92
CA VAL A 223 -16.29 -24.42 14.93
C VAL A 223 -16.24 -22.98 14.44
N ASP A 224 -17.40 -22.42 14.06
CA ASP A 224 -17.48 -21.10 13.44
C ASP A 224 -17.93 -20.03 14.46
N ALA A 225 -17.40 -18.82 14.32
CA ALA A 225 -17.72 -17.61 15.10
C ALA A 225 -17.43 -17.75 16.61
N VAL A 226 -16.23 -18.25 16.94
CA VAL A 226 -15.82 -18.51 18.34
C VAL A 226 -15.76 -17.25 19.21
N GLU A 227 -15.60 -16.07 18.62
CA GLU A 227 -15.64 -14.80 19.34
C GLU A 227 -16.95 -14.51 20.05
N ARG A 228 -18.00 -15.30 19.81
CA ARG A 228 -19.30 -15.16 20.48
C ARG A 228 -19.32 -15.77 21.87
N ALA A 229 -18.44 -16.72 22.15
CA ALA A 229 -18.28 -17.37 23.44
C ALA A 229 -16.85 -17.91 23.61
N PRO A 230 -15.80 -17.04 23.69
CA PRO A 230 -14.41 -17.46 23.61
C PRO A 230 -13.98 -18.41 24.73
N ASP A 231 -14.23 -18.06 26.01
CA ASP A 231 -13.82 -18.88 27.16
C ASP A 231 -14.52 -20.25 27.17
N PRO A 232 -15.86 -20.36 27.00
CA PRO A 232 -16.54 -21.64 26.86
C PRO A 232 -16.02 -22.51 25.72
N VAL A 233 -15.68 -21.91 24.58
CA VAL A 233 -15.13 -22.64 23.43
C VAL A 233 -13.73 -23.16 23.74
N ALA A 234 -12.86 -22.34 24.34
CA ALA A 234 -11.51 -22.75 24.72
C ALA A 234 -11.52 -23.94 25.69
N GLU A 235 -12.35 -23.88 26.72
CA GLU A 235 -12.52 -24.97 27.69
C GLU A 235 -12.95 -26.27 26.99
N VAL A 236 -13.98 -26.20 26.16
CA VAL A 236 -14.53 -27.38 25.47
C VAL A 236 -13.58 -27.96 24.43
N LEU A 237 -12.91 -27.12 23.64
CA LEU A 237 -11.94 -27.61 22.64
C LEU A 237 -10.75 -28.30 23.30
N HIS A 238 -10.25 -27.76 24.40
CA HIS A 238 -9.19 -28.42 25.17
C HIS A 238 -9.65 -29.80 25.69
N LEU A 239 -10.88 -29.89 26.21
CA LEU A 239 -11.47 -31.13 26.66
C LEU A 239 -11.64 -32.14 25.51
N LEU A 240 -12.20 -31.71 24.36
CA LEU A 240 -12.44 -32.54 23.19
C LEU A 240 -11.16 -33.16 22.61
N VAL A 241 -10.15 -32.33 22.35
CA VAL A 241 -8.88 -32.80 21.73
C VAL A 241 -8.09 -33.70 22.68
N THR A 242 -8.22 -33.51 23.99
CA THR A 242 -7.60 -34.36 24.99
C THR A 242 -8.31 -35.73 25.10
N ALA A 243 -9.65 -35.73 25.06
CA ALA A 243 -10.45 -36.94 25.18
C ALA A 243 -10.52 -37.75 23.89
N VAL A 244 -10.37 -37.11 22.73
CA VAL A 244 -10.52 -37.73 21.40
C VAL A 244 -9.29 -37.36 20.55
N PRO A 245 -8.14 -38.05 20.68
CA PRO A 245 -6.91 -37.70 19.97
C PRO A 245 -6.99 -37.77 18.45
N THR A 246 -7.99 -38.48 17.90
CA THR A 246 -8.25 -38.56 16.45
C THR A 246 -9.13 -37.44 15.91
N LEU A 247 -9.68 -36.61 16.79
CA LEU A 247 -10.46 -35.44 16.40
C LEU A 247 -9.52 -34.30 15.99
N ARG A 248 -9.85 -33.69 14.87
CA ARG A 248 -9.23 -32.48 14.35
C ARG A 248 -10.25 -31.35 14.38
N VAL A 249 -9.80 -30.15 14.72
CA VAL A 249 -10.71 -29.00 14.83
C VAL A 249 -10.19 -27.85 13.97
N VAL A 250 -11.05 -27.31 13.12
CA VAL A 250 -10.83 -26.04 12.44
C VAL A 250 -11.75 -25.00 13.09
N VAL A 251 -11.17 -23.89 13.49
CA VAL A 251 -11.86 -22.81 14.19
C VAL A 251 -11.85 -21.57 13.34
N THR A 252 -12.95 -20.82 13.27
CA THR A 252 -12.95 -19.49 12.71
C THR A 252 -13.28 -18.46 13.77
N GLY A 253 -12.51 -17.40 13.83
CA GLY A 253 -12.67 -16.34 14.83
C GLY A 253 -12.00 -15.04 14.47
N ARG A 254 -12.17 -14.05 15.33
CA ARG A 254 -11.47 -12.76 15.21
C ARG A 254 -10.11 -12.77 15.90
N HIS A 255 -9.94 -13.65 16.85
CA HIS A 255 -8.73 -13.89 17.62
C HIS A 255 -8.52 -15.39 17.81
N PRO A 256 -7.30 -15.84 18.15
CA PRO A 256 -7.03 -17.22 18.51
C PRO A 256 -7.85 -17.68 19.71
N VAL A 257 -8.03 -18.99 19.84
CA VAL A 257 -8.71 -19.60 20.99
C VAL A 257 -7.81 -19.61 22.23
N GLY A 258 -6.48 -19.67 22.03
CA GLY A 258 -5.49 -19.62 23.11
C GLY A 258 -5.26 -20.95 23.83
N ILE A 259 -5.44 -22.08 23.17
CA ILE A 259 -5.21 -23.41 23.77
C ILE A 259 -3.84 -24.01 23.36
N PRO A 260 -3.24 -24.87 24.22
CA PRO A 260 -1.99 -25.53 23.88
C PRO A 260 -2.06 -26.35 22.59
N GLY A 261 -1.07 -26.20 21.72
CA GLY A 261 -1.02 -26.92 20.44
C GLY A 261 -1.88 -26.33 19.33
N GLU A 262 -2.46 -25.16 19.52
CA GLU A 262 -3.19 -24.41 18.49
C GLU A 262 -2.22 -23.89 17.39
N LEU A 263 -2.57 -24.11 16.14
CA LEU A 263 -1.93 -23.45 15.00
C LEU A 263 -2.79 -22.29 14.51
N VAL A 264 -2.25 -21.09 14.62
CA VAL A 264 -2.96 -19.87 14.17
C VAL A 264 -2.57 -19.54 12.74
N ARG A 265 -3.58 -19.32 11.88
CA ARG A 265 -3.43 -18.89 10.50
C ARG A 265 -4.23 -17.62 10.26
N PRO A 266 -3.55 -16.47 10.15
CA PRO A 266 -4.22 -15.23 9.78
C PRO A 266 -4.74 -15.29 8.34
N VAL A 267 -6.01 -14.96 8.14
CA VAL A 267 -6.64 -14.85 6.82
C VAL A 267 -6.57 -13.39 6.37
N ALA A 268 -5.73 -13.12 5.39
CA ALA A 268 -5.56 -11.77 4.83
C ALA A 268 -6.68 -11.42 3.83
N PRO A 269 -6.95 -10.12 3.56
CA PRO A 269 -7.75 -9.70 2.41
C PRO A 269 -7.17 -10.22 1.08
N LEU A 270 -8.02 -10.28 0.05
CA LEU A 270 -7.60 -10.66 -1.30
C LEU A 270 -6.59 -9.66 -1.87
N GLU A 271 -5.66 -10.14 -2.69
CA GLU A 271 -4.70 -9.27 -3.36
C GLU A 271 -5.39 -8.32 -4.34
N VAL A 272 -4.97 -7.05 -4.30
CA VAL A 272 -5.51 -5.98 -5.14
C VAL A 272 -4.52 -5.58 -6.23
N PRO A 273 -4.99 -5.20 -7.45
CA PRO A 273 -4.13 -4.76 -8.53
C PRO A 273 -3.36 -3.48 -8.19
N PRO A 274 -2.17 -3.26 -8.75
CA PRO A 274 -1.47 -1.97 -8.70
C PRO A 274 -2.33 -0.85 -9.32
N ALA A 275 -2.01 0.40 -8.98
CA ALA A 275 -2.66 1.53 -9.62
C ALA A 275 -2.31 1.57 -11.12
N GLY A 276 -3.32 1.84 -11.97
CA GLY A 276 -3.11 2.00 -13.40
C GLY A 276 -3.19 0.71 -14.25
N VAL A 277 -3.42 -0.45 -13.63
CA VAL A 277 -3.74 -1.68 -14.38
C VAL A 277 -5.14 -1.53 -14.94
N VAL A 278 -5.25 -1.58 -16.28
CA VAL A 278 -6.51 -1.43 -17.05
C VAL A 278 -6.66 -2.51 -18.14
N ASP A 279 -5.72 -3.43 -18.24
CA ASP A 279 -5.81 -4.58 -19.13
C ASP A 279 -6.75 -5.63 -18.50
N PRO A 280 -7.79 -6.10 -19.21
CA PRO A 280 -8.77 -7.05 -18.68
C PRO A 280 -8.14 -8.38 -18.27
N ASP A 281 -7.20 -8.91 -19.07
CA ASP A 281 -6.56 -10.19 -18.81
C ASP A 281 -5.59 -10.11 -17.63
N GLU A 282 -4.92 -8.97 -17.47
CA GLU A 282 -4.10 -8.69 -16.29
C GLU A 282 -4.96 -8.52 -15.04
N LEU A 283 -6.07 -7.77 -15.12
CA LEU A 283 -6.99 -7.58 -14.00
C LEU A 283 -7.61 -8.89 -13.53
N ALA A 284 -7.95 -9.80 -14.43
CA ALA A 284 -8.52 -11.10 -14.09
C ALA A 284 -7.57 -11.98 -13.24
N ARG A 285 -6.26 -11.72 -13.28
CA ARG A 285 -5.26 -12.41 -12.45
C ARG A 285 -5.24 -11.95 -11.00
N TRP A 286 -5.85 -10.80 -10.71
CA TRP A 286 -5.90 -10.25 -9.36
C TRP A 286 -7.15 -10.74 -8.62
N PRO A 287 -7.01 -11.49 -7.51
CA PRO A 287 -8.11 -12.11 -6.79
C PRO A 287 -9.27 -11.17 -6.46
N ALA A 288 -8.97 -9.96 -6.00
CA ALA A 288 -10.01 -8.99 -5.66
C ALA A 288 -10.80 -8.49 -6.88
N ALA A 289 -10.13 -8.29 -8.02
CA ALA A 289 -10.77 -7.88 -9.27
C ALA A 289 -11.58 -9.05 -9.87
N ALA A 290 -11.04 -10.27 -9.83
CA ALA A 290 -11.74 -11.47 -10.27
C ALA A 290 -13.03 -11.69 -9.47
N LEU A 291 -12.97 -11.55 -8.12
CA LEU A 291 -14.16 -11.65 -7.28
C LEU A 291 -15.19 -10.55 -7.61
N PHE A 292 -14.75 -9.30 -7.77
CA PHE A 292 -15.64 -8.19 -8.10
C PHE A 292 -16.37 -8.46 -9.42
N THR A 293 -15.63 -8.83 -10.46
CA THR A 293 -16.19 -9.13 -11.79
C THR A 293 -17.16 -10.31 -11.73
N ALA A 294 -16.80 -11.40 -11.05
CA ALA A 294 -17.68 -12.56 -10.88
C ALA A 294 -18.96 -12.23 -10.11
N ARG A 295 -18.93 -11.31 -9.14
CA ARG A 295 -20.13 -10.86 -8.42
C ARG A 295 -20.95 -9.87 -9.23
N LEU A 296 -20.29 -8.99 -10.00
CA LEU A 296 -20.95 -8.02 -10.88
C LEU A 296 -21.74 -8.74 -11.99
N THR A 297 -21.17 -9.75 -12.63
CA THR A 297 -21.84 -10.53 -13.69
C THR A 297 -23.06 -11.30 -13.23
N ARG A 298 -23.23 -11.52 -11.91
CA ARG A 298 -24.46 -12.10 -11.34
C ARG A 298 -25.63 -11.11 -11.31
N VAL A 299 -25.35 -9.82 -11.32
CA VAL A 299 -26.35 -8.75 -11.20
C VAL A 299 -26.48 -7.92 -12.48
N ARG A 300 -25.48 -8.01 -13.38
CA ARG A 300 -25.41 -7.33 -14.66
C ARG A 300 -24.88 -8.32 -15.72
N PRO A 301 -25.62 -8.58 -16.82
CA PRO A 301 -25.20 -9.55 -17.85
C PRO A 301 -23.90 -9.17 -18.56
N GLU A 302 -23.63 -7.87 -18.69
CA GLU A 302 -22.49 -7.35 -19.44
C GLU A 302 -21.28 -7.21 -18.50
N PRO A 303 -20.10 -7.72 -18.92
CA PRO A 303 -18.86 -7.49 -18.19
C PRO A 303 -18.46 -6.00 -18.23
N PRO A 304 -17.56 -5.53 -17.34
CA PRO A 304 -17.05 -4.17 -17.38
C PRO A 304 -16.44 -3.83 -18.74
N GLY A 305 -16.88 -2.73 -19.35
CA GLY A 305 -16.28 -2.21 -20.58
C GLY A 305 -14.91 -1.58 -20.36
N PRO A 306 -14.11 -1.35 -21.44
CA PRO A 306 -12.78 -0.74 -21.33
C PRO A 306 -12.77 0.58 -20.55
N ASP A 307 -13.81 1.38 -20.69
CA ASP A 307 -13.95 2.67 -20.01
C ASP A 307 -14.23 2.53 -18.51
N GLU A 308 -14.71 1.37 -18.07
CA GLU A 308 -14.99 1.09 -16.67
C GLU A 308 -13.79 0.46 -15.92
N LEU A 309 -12.79 -0.10 -16.62
CA LEU A 309 -11.67 -0.79 -16.01
C LEU A 309 -10.83 0.09 -15.06
N PRO A 310 -10.57 1.38 -15.37
CA PRO A 310 -9.92 2.28 -14.41
C PRO A 310 -10.70 2.42 -13.09
N ALA A 311 -12.04 2.53 -13.19
CA ALA A 311 -12.91 2.62 -12.02
C ALA A 311 -12.94 1.29 -11.24
N LEU A 312 -12.96 0.14 -11.91
CA LEU A 312 -12.86 -1.18 -11.29
C LEU A 312 -11.57 -1.29 -10.46
N THR A 313 -10.43 -0.96 -11.06
CA THR A 313 -9.13 -0.97 -10.37
C THR A 313 -9.14 -0.07 -9.15
N ALA A 314 -9.66 1.15 -9.28
CA ALA A 314 -9.76 2.08 -8.16
C ALA A 314 -10.70 1.57 -7.05
N LEU A 315 -11.87 1.02 -7.40
CA LEU A 315 -12.83 0.46 -6.45
C LEU A 315 -12.23 -0.69 -5.64
N VAL A 316 -11.69 -1.74 -6.29
CA VAL A 316 -11.16 -2.90 -5.55
C VAL A 316 -9.99 -2.53 -4.65
N ARG A 317 -9.21 -1.52 -5.01
CA ARG A 317 -8.15 -0.96 -4.16
C ARG A 317 -8.71 -0.24 -2.93
N ARG A 318 -9.79 0.54 -3.09
CA ARG A 318 -10.49 1.23 -1.99
C ARG A 318 -11.19 0.27 -1.04
N LEU A 319 -11.63 -0.89 -1.57
CA LEU A 319 -12.25 -1.95 -0.77
C LEU A 319 -11.21 -2.83 -0.05
N ASP A 320 -9.91 -2.54 -0.20
CA ASP A 320 -8.78 -3.28 0.40
C ASP A 320 -8.82 -4.81 0.17
N GLY A 321 -9.48 -5.26 -0.90
CA GLY A 321 -9.64 -6.69 -1.16
C GLY A 321 -10.50 -7.44 -0.15
N LEU A 322 -11.34 -6.75 0.64
CA LEU A 322 -12.28 -7.37 1.58
C LEU A 322 -13.45 -8.00 0.82
N PRO A 323 -13.63 -9.34 0.84
CA PRO A 323 -14.69 -10.01 0.08
C PRO A 323 -16.09 -9.46 0.36
N LEU A 324 -16.43 -9.22 1.62
CA LEU A 324 -17.74 -8.65 1.99
C LEU A 324 -17.95 -7.26 1.37
N ALA A 325 -16.92 -6.40 1.42
CA ALA A 325 -17.01 -5.06 0.84
C ALA A 325 -17.13 -5.12 -0.70
N ILE A 326 -16.39 -6.04 -1.33
CA ILE A 326 -16.46 -6.31 -2.77
C ILE A 326 -17.86 -6.77 -3.17
N GLU A 327 -18.44 -7.73 -2.45
CA GLU A 327 -19.78 -8.26 -2.73
C GLU A 327 -20.85 -7.19 -2.57
N LEU A 328 -20.78 -6.38 -1.50
CA LEU A 328 -21.69 -5.27 -1.25
C LEU A 328 -21.59 -4.17 -2.33
N MET A 329 -20.39 -3.88 -2.81
CA MET A 329 -20.17 -2.89 -3.87
C MET A 329 -20.65 -3.43 -5.23
N ALA A 330 -20.27 -4.65 -5.59
CA ALA A 330 -20.65 -5.28 -6.85
C ALA A 330 -22.17 -5.42 -7.00
N ALA A 331 -22.90 -5.70 -5.91
CA ALA A 331 -24.36 -5.78 -5.91
C ALA A 331 -25.04 -4.46 -6.34
N ARG A 332 -24.41 -3.31 -6.10
CA ARG A 332 -24.90 -1.99 -6.53
C ARG A 332 -24.68 -1.72 -8.01
N GLY A 333 -23.78 -2.47 -8.66
CA GLY A 333 -23.55 -2.42 -10.11
C GLY A 333 -24.76 -2.80 -10.95
N ARG A 334 -25.84 -3.26 -10.32
CA ARG A 334 -27.14 -3.43 -10.98
C ARG A 334 -27.81 -2.10 -11.35
N ILE A 335 -27.50 -1.01 -10.66
CA ILE A 335 -28.19 0.28 -10.76
C ILE A 335 -27.23 1.38 -11.24
N LEU A 336 -25.95 1.27 -10.86
CA LEU A 336 -24.93 2.29 -11.11
C LEU A 336 -23.78 1.69 -11.92
N ASP A 337 -23.18 2.47 -12.82
CA ASP A 337 -21.93 2.11 -13.47
C ASP A 337 -20.74 2.22 -12.51
N LEU A 338 -19.59 1.67 -12.89
CA LEU A 338 -18.41 1.64 -12.00
C LEU A 338 -17.81 3.03 -11.73
N PRO A 339 -17.73 3.97 -12.68
CA PRO A 339 -17.34 5.35 -12.40
C PRO A 339 -18.27 6.05 -11.41
N GLU A 340 -19.59 5.84 -11.51
CA GLU A 340 -20.57 6.43 -10.61
C GLU A 340 -20.49 5.80 -9.21
N LEU A 341 -20.27 4.48 -9.13
CA LEU A 341 -19.99 3.78 -7.86
C LEU A 341 -18.75 4.34 -7.18
N LEU A 342 -17.68 4.56 -7.93
CA LEU A 342 -16.43 5.14 -7.40
C LEU A 342 -16.67 6.56 -6.89
N GLY A 343 -17.39 7.39 -7.65
CA GLY A 343 -17.71 8.78 -7.25
C GLY A 343 -18.58 8.87 -5.99
N ARG A 344 -19.55 7.96 -5.83
CA ARG A 344 -20.50 8.01 -4.69
C ARG A 344 -19.95 7.34 -3.42
N TYR A 345 -19.23 6.23 -3.57
CA TYR A 345 -18.84 5.36 -2.43
C TYR A 345 -17.32 5.21 -2.25
N GLY A 346 -16.51 5.73 -3.18
CA GLY A 346 -15.06 5.58 -3.10
C GLY A 346 -14.44 6.12 -1.80
N ASP A 347 -15.00 7.19 -1.24
CA ASP A 347 -14.57 7.77 0.04
C ASP A 347 -15.52 7.43 1.23
N ARG A 348 -16.50 6.56 1.02
CA ARG A 348 -17.54 6.21 2.00
C ARG A 348 -17.78 4.70 2.06
N VAL A 349 -16.70 3.94 2.11
CA VAL A 349 -16.73 2.46 2.09
C VAL A 349 -17.49 1.90 3.29
N LEU A 350 -17.42 2.54 4.44
CA LEU A 350 -18.15 2.12 5.66
C LEU A 350 -19.67 2.21 5.53
N ASP A 351 -20.20 3.04 4.63
CA ASP A 351 -21.63 3.20 4.40
C ASP A 351 -22.23 2.07 3.53
N LEU A 352 -21.41 1.11 3.13
CA LEU A 352 -21.88 -0.08 2.42
C LEU A 352 -22.72 -0.96 3.34
N ALA A 353 -24.00 -1.08 3.03
CA ALA A 353 -24.93 -2.02 3.67
C ALA A 353 -25.56 -2.93 2.62
N GLY A 354 -25.76 -4.18 2.92
CA GLY A 354 -26.42 -5.14 2.04
C GLY A 354 -27.63 -5.78 2.70
N PRO A 355 -28.60 -6.26 1.92
CA PRO A 355 -29.59 -7.16 2.43
C PRO A 355 -28.89 -8.45 2.80
N ASP A 356 -28.99 -8.81 4.06
CA ASP A 356 -28.60 -10.06 4.70
C ASP A 356 -27.71 -11.06 3.91
N LEU A 357 -26.40 -10.80 3.92
CA LEU A 357 -25.42 -11.81 3.49
C LEU A 357 -24.89 -12.64 4.69
N GLY A 358 -25.37 -12.36 5.89
CA GLY A 358 -24.88 -12.94 7.15
C GLY A 358 -25.34 -14.35 7.48
N GLY A 359 -26.14 -15.02 6.66
CA GLY A 359 -26.74 -16.28 7.04
C GLY A 359 -26.71 -17.41 6.03
N ARG A 360 -26.15 -17.25 4.85
CA ARG A 360 -26.26 -18.27 3.80
C ARG A 360 -25.31 -19.47 3.94
N GLY A 361 -24.37 -19.44 4.86
CA GLY A 361 -23.42 -20.54 5.05
C GLY A 361 -23.89 -21.64 5.99
N TRP A 362 -24.79 -21.36 6.91
CA TRP A 362 -25.11 -22.30 8.00
C TRP A 362 -26.60 -22.58 8.25
N GLU A 363 -27.53 -21.73 7.80
CA GLU A 363 -28.97 -22.00 7.91
C GLU A 363 -29.48 -22.77 6.68
N ALA A 364 -29.26 -24.08 6.63
CA ALA A 364 -30.00 -24.96 5.74
C ALA A 364 -31.46 -25.03 6.26
N ALA A 365 -32.39 -24.48 5.51
CA ALA A 365 -33.81 -24.67 5.78
C ALA A 365 -34.13 -26.16 5.72
N PRO A 366 -34.83 -26.71 6.71
CA PRO A 366 -35.30 -28.10 6.67
C PRO A 366 -36.23 -28.28 5.47
N PRO A 367 -36.14 -29.40 4.72
CA PRO A 367 -36.99 -29.64 3.57
C PRO A 367 -38.43 -29.80 4.00
N GLY A 368 -39.33 -28.89 3.53
CA GLY A 368 -40.76 -29.07 3.65
C GLY A 368 -41.62 -27.95 4.21
N ARG A 369 -41.13 -26.73 4.38
CA ARG A 369 -41.97 -25.57 4.77
C ARG A 369 -41.96 -24.49 3.72
N THR A 370 -43.15 -24.12 3.24
CA THR A 370 -43.43 -22.92 2.43
C THR A 370 -42.98 -21.69 3.21
N ALA A 371 -42.22 -20.82 2.52
CA ALA A 371 -41.62 -19.61 3.06
C ALA A 371 -42.69 -18.65 3.60
N GLU A 372 -42.80 -18.52 4.91
CA GLU A 372 -43.31 -17.29 5.52
C GLU A 372 -42.26 -16.20 5.44
N PRO A 373 -42.65 -14.91 5.28
CA PRO A 373 -41.69 -13.82 5.14
C PRO A 373 -40.82 -13.72 6.40
N ALA A 374 -39.54 -13.98 6.22
CA ALA A 374 -38.52 -13.91 7.26
C ALA A 374 -38.57 -12.54 7.94
N ARG A 375 -38.63 -12.56 9.25
CA ARG A 375 -38.44 -11.39 10.13
C ARG A 375 -37.12 -10.74 9.78
N THR A 376 -37.13 -9.42 9.72
CA THR A 376 -36.01 -8.49 9.50
C THR A 376 -34.67 -9.04 9.97
N ALA A 377 -33.96 -9.63 9.04
CA ALA A 377 -32.52 -9.91 9.19
C ALA A 377 -31.81 -8.57 9.32
N VAL A 378 -31.04 -8.40 10.38
CA VAL A 378 -30.25 -7.19 10.64
C VAL A 378 -29.24 -7.09 9.53
N ALA A 379 -29.33 -6.06 8.69
CA ALA A 379 -28.35 -5.80 7.63
C ALA A 379 -26.96 -5.64 8.27
N VAL A 380 -26.06 -6.56 7.99
CA VAL A 380 -24.65 -6.45 8.45
C VAL A 380 -23.99 -5.36 7.64
N THR A 381 -23.66 -4.25 8.27
CA THR A 381 -22.88 -3.18 7.65
C THR A 381 -21.39 -3.43 7.86
N LEU A 382 -20.57 -2.97 6.92
CA LEU A 382 -19.11 -3.02 7.10
C LEU A 382 -18.68 -2.24 8.35
N ARG A 383 -19.37 -1.13 8.65
CA ARG A 383 -19.19 -0.33 9.87
C ARG A 383 -19.37 -1.17 11.14
N GLU A 384 -20.41 -2.01 11.24
CA GLU A 384 -20.63 -2.87 12.40
C GLU A 384 -19.59 -3.97 12.53
N ALA A 385 -19.13 -4.51 11.40
CA ALA A 385 -18.05 -5.49 11.36
C ALA A 385 -16.76 -4.92 11.94
N VAL A 386 -16.37 -3.70 11.50
CA VAL A 386 -15.20 -2.98 12.01
C VAL A 386 -15.40 -2.56 13.47
N ALA A 387 -16.58 -1.99 13.82
CA ALA A 387 -16.89 -1.56 15.18
C ALA A 387 -16.80 -2.70 16.20
N THR A 388 -17.18 -3.91 15.80
CA THR A 388 -17.09 -5.07 16.68
C THR A 388 -15.64 -5.49 16.92
N SER A 389 -14.78 -5.46 15.90
CA SER A 389 -13.34 -5.72 16.07
C SER A 389 -12.65 -4.63 16.89
N TYR A 390 -13.06 -3.36 16.71
CA TYR A 390 -12.58 -2.23 17.51
C TYR A 390 -12.91 -2.36 19.01
N ARG A 391 -14.09 -2.92 19.34
CA ARG A 391 -14.49 -3.16 20.74
C ARG A 391 -13.73 -4.30 21.44
N LEU A 392 -13.03 -5.15 20.68
CA LEU A 392 -12.13 -6.18 21.25
C LEU A 392 -10.78 -5.60 21.72
N LEU A 393 -10.46 -4.38 21.33
CA LEU A 393 -9.29 -3.64 21.79
C LEU A 393 -9.58 -3.04 23.17
N ASP A 394 -8.57 -3.00 24.04
CA ASP A 394 -8.62 -2.24 25.28
C ASP A 394 -8.60 -0.71 25.03
N ALA A 395 -8.76 0.10 26.09
CA ALA A 395 -8.80 1.56 25.97
C ALA A 395 -7.49 2.17 25.44
N GLY A 396 -6.34 1.59 25.80
CA GLY A 396 -5.02 1.99 25.34
C GLY A 396 -4.82 1.65 23.86
N GLU A 397 -5.14 0.40 23.48
CA GLU A 397 -5.09 -0.10 22.12
C GLU A 397 -6.02 0.70 21.19
N GLN A 398 -7.24 1.03 21.64
CA GLN A 398 -8.17 1.88 20.90
C GLN A 398 -7.59 3.28 20.65
N THR A 399 -6.96 3.87 21.67
CA THR A 399 -6.32 5.19 21.55
C THR A 399 -5.15 5.13 20.57
N ALA A 400 -4.33 4.11 20.64
CA ALA A 400 -3.22 3.90 19.74
C ALA A 400 -3.71 3.68 18.29
N LEU A 401 -4.75 2.88 18.06
CA LEU A 401 -5.35 2.69 16.74
C LEU A 401 -5.89 4.01 16.16
N ARG A 402 -6.55 4.85 16.98
CA ARG A 402 -7.00 6.18 16.56
C ARG A 402 -5.83 7.10 16.18
N ARG A 403 -4.72 7.04 16.93
CA ARG A 403 -3.48 7.77 16.60
C ARG A 403 -2.86 7.26 15.30
N LEU A 404 -2.74 5.94 15.11
CA LEU A 404 -2.17 5.33 13.90
C LEU A 404 -3.01 5.59 12.64
N SER A 405 -4.32 5.88 12.77
CA SER A 405 -5.21 6.14 11.65
C SER A 405 -4.86 7.35 10.80
N VAL A 406 -4.03 8.27 11.31
CA VAL A 406 -3.58 9.47 10.58
C VAL A 406 -2.56 9.16 9.49
N PHE A 407 -1.87 8.00 9.55
CA PHE A 407 -1.00 7.58 8.47
C PHE A 407 -1.79 7.34 7.18
N ALA A 408 -1.31 7.92 6.08
CA ALA A 408 -1.91 7.74 4.76
C ALA A 408 -1.34 6.53 4.01
N ASN A 409 -0.11 6.14 4.32
CA ASN A 409 0.63 5.05 3.70
C ASN A 409 1.01 3.95 4.70
N ARG A 410 1.93 3.09 4.26
CA ARG A 410 2.55 2.09 5.14
C ARG A 410 3.62 2.75 6.00
N TRP A 411 3.63 2.40 7.27
CA TRP A 411 4.62 2.89 8.24
C TRP A 411 5.51 1.76 8.77
N SER A 412 6.65 2.10 9.35
CA SER A 412 7.53 1.18 10.05
C SER A 412 7.24 1.19 11.57
N VAL A 413 7.82 0.23 12.30
CA VAL A 413 7.75 0.19 13.77
C VAL A 413 8.24 1.50 14.37
N GLU A 414 9.36 2.05 13.88
CA GLU A 414 9.94 3.30 14.40
C GLU A 414 9.00 4.50 14.22
N LEU A 415 8.25 4.57 13.11
CA LEU A 415 7.27 5.64 12.91
C LEU A 415 6.05 5.49 13.83
N ALA A 416 5.61 4.25 14.09
CA ALA A 416 4.57 3.98 15.07
C ALA A 416 5.02 4.39 16.48
N GLU A 417 6.24 4.02 16.87
CA GLU A 417 6.85 4.39 18.14
C GLU A 417 6.90 5.92 18.32
N GLU A 418 7.44 6.66 17.33
CA GLU A 418 7.50 8.12 17.37
C GLU A 418 6.12 8.78 17.46
N LEU A 419 5.08 8.18 16.85
CA LEU A 419 3.73 8.72 16.88
C LEU A 419 3.00 8.43 18.19
N LEU A 420 3.23 7.27 18.80
CA LEU A 420 2.51 6.81 19.98
C LEU A 420 3.05 7.38 21.29
N VAL A 421 4.35 7.72 21.35
CA VAL A 421 4.98 8.30 22.54
C VAL A 421 4.47 9.73 22.76
N ASP A 422 3.90 10.01 23.93
CA ASP A 422 3.59 11.38 24.36
C ASP A 422 4.88 12.12 24.75
N GLU A 423 5.03 13.38 24.29
CA GLU A 423 6.22 14.19 24.63
C GLU A 423 6.32 14.48 26.13
N ALA A 424 5.17 14.46 26.83
CA ALA A 424 5.11 14.64 28.29
C ALA A 424 5.54 13.38 29.06
N ASP A 425 5.38 12.18 28.44
CA ASP A 425 5.69 10.88 29.08
C ASP A 425 7.00 10.27 28.58
N ARG A 426 7.85 11.06 27.94
CA ARG A 426 9.13 10.60 27.39
C ARG A 426 10.13 10.34 28.52
N ASP A 427 9.90 9.26 29.26
CA ASP A 427 10.94 8.67 30.09
C ASP A 427 11.90 7.88 29.19
N PRO A 428 13.17 8.33 29.05
CA PRO A 428 14.15 7.59 28.26
C PRO A 428 14.41 6.17 28.80
N ALA A 429 14.02 5.89 30.05
CA ALA A 429 14.20 4.59 30.70
C ALA A 429 13.06 3.59 30.42
N SER A 430 11.94 4.04 29.83
CA SER A 430 10.80 3.17 29.52
C SER A 430 10.19 3.52 28.16
N PRO A 431 10.83 3.12 27.04
CA PRO A 431 10.25 3.30 25.71
C PRO A 431 8.92 2.53 25.59
N VAL A 432 7.88 3.17 25.07
CA VAL A 432 6.63 2.49 24.70
C VAL A 432 6.94 1.54 23.54
N ASP A 433 6.93 0.23 23.80
CA ASP A 433 7.11 -0.77 22.76
C ASP A 433 5.79 -0.92 21.96
N PRO A 434 5.73 -0.52 20.68
CA PRO A 434 4.54 -0.66 19.87
C PRO A 434 4.34 -2.09 19.34
N VAL A 435 5.32 -2.98 19.47
CA VAL A 435 5.31 -4.31 18.86
C VAL A 435 4.12 -5.15 19.34
N PRO A 436 3.81 -5.27 20.64
CA PRO A 436 2.67 -6.05 21.09
C PRO A 436 1.33 -5.53 20.53
N LEU A 437 1.19 -4.20 20.45
CA LEU A 437 0.02 -3.57 19.85
C LEU A 437 -0.09 -3.88 18.34
N LEU A 438 1.01 -3.74 17.59
CA LEU A 438 1.02 -3.99 16.15
C LEU A 438 0.72 -5.46 15.85
N ASP A 439 1.26 -6.38 16.64
CA ASP A 439 0.97 -7.80 16.56
C ASP A 439 -0.52 -8.06 16.81
N ARG A 440 -1.08 -7.46 17.85
CA ARG A 440 -2.51 -7.55 18.17
C ARG A 440 -3.40 -7.00 17.05
N LEU A 441 -3.03 -5.87 16.44
CA LEU A 441 -3.80 -5.31 15.32
C LEU A 441 -3.74 -6.20 14.06
N VAL A 442 -2.62 -6.87 13.84
CA VAL A 442 -2.46 -7.84 12.74
C VAL A 442 -3.28 -9.10 13.03
N GLU A 443 -3.22 -9.65 14.25
CA GLU A 443 -4.02 -10.81 14.68
C GLU A 443 -5.52 -10.58 14.47
N LEU A 444 -6.02 -9.40 14.85
CA LEU A 444 -7.42 -9.02 14.68
C LEU A 444 -7.79 -8.69 13.22
N GLY A 445 -6.82 -8.70 12.30
CA GLY A 445 -7.00 -8.32 10.91
C GLY A 445 -7.31 -6.83 10.69
N LEU A 446 -7.05 -5.98 11.68
CA LEU A 446 -7.23 -4.51 11.59
C LEU A 446 -6.07 -3.85 10.84
N ALA A 447 -4.90 -4.46 10.86
CA ALA A 447 -3.73 -4.02 10.13
C ALA A 447 -3.18 -5.13 9.23
N SER A 448 -2.58 -4.73 8.11
CA SER A 448 -1.84 -5.62 7.21
C SER A 448 -0.34 -5.35 7.30
N VAL A 449 0.47 -6.40 7.27
CA VAL A 449 1.92 -6.32 7.24
C VAL A 449 2.47 -6.83 5.92
N ARG A 450 3.44 -6.15 5.33
CA ARG A 450 4.15 -6.59 4.13
C ARG A 450 5.65 -6.29 4.25
N GLY A 451 6.48 -7.09 3.61
CA GLY A 451 7.90 -6.84 3.40
C GLY A 451 8.72 -8.13 3.25
N ALA A 452 9.54 -8.19 2.21
CA ALA A 452 10.67 -9.13 2.10
C ALA A 452 11.95 -8.55 2.76
N GLY A 453 11.85 -7.39 3.42
CA GLY A 453 12.86 -6.62 4.16
C GLY A 453 12.26 -6.07 5.44
N PRO A 454 12.52 -4.81 5.81
CA PRO A 454 11.90 -4.20 6.98
C PRO A 454 10.37 -4.23 6.86
N LEU A 455 9.70 -4.76 7.88
CA LEU A 455 8.24 -4.89 7.89
C LEU A 455 7.56 -3.51 7.81
N ARG A 456 6.49 -3.43 7.04
CA ARG A 456 5.67 -2.23 6.85
C ARG A 456 4.22 -2.54 7.15
N PHE A 457 3.64 -1.77 8.06
CA PHE A 457 2.26 -1.90 8.54
C PHE A 457 1.33 -0.91 7.82
N ARG A 458 0.08 -1.27 7.68
CA ARG A 458 -0.98 -0.40 7.16
C ARG A 458 -2.30 -0.82 7.79
N LEU A 459 -3.10 0.13 8.23
CA LEU A 459 -4.51 -0.13 8.54
C LEU A 459 -5.28 -0.39 7.23
N LEU A 460 -6.26 -1.28 7.29
CA LEU A 460 -7.24 -1.40 6.20
C LEU A 460 -8.01 -0.08 6.08
N ASP A 461 -8.39 0.32 4.86
CA ASP A 461 -9.01 1.63 4.63
C ASP A 461 -10.32 1.80 5.42
N ALA A 462 -11.15 0.76 5.50
CA ALA A 462 -12.36 0.77 6.32
C ALA A 462 -12.06 0.92 7.83
N VAL A 463 -11.00 0.28 8.32
CA VAL A 463 -10.57 0.40 9.72
C VAL A 463 -10.04 1.80 9.99
N ARG A 464 -9.24 2.32 9.07
CA ARG A 464 -8.68 3.67 9.14
C ARG A 464 -9.77 4.74 9.15
N GLU A 465 -10.75 4.65 8.25
CA GLU A 465 -11.91 5.55 8.18
C GLU A 465 -12.69 5.54 9.50
N TYR A 466 -13.01 4.35 10.01
CA TYR A 466 -13.70 4.19 11.29
C TYR A 466 -12.91 4.78 12.46
N ALA A 467 -11.60 4.53 12.52
CA ALA A 467 -10.74 5.05 13.58
C ALA A 467 -10.61 6.58 13.53
N ILE A 468 -10.58 7.17 12.32
CA ILE A 468 -10.60 8.65 12.11
C ILE A 468 -11.92 9.23 12.64
N GLU A 469 -13.07 8.62 12.37
CA GLU A 469 -14.36 9.05 12.90
C GLU A 469 -14.39 8.99 14.42
N GLN A 470 -13.88 7.89 15.00
CA GLN A 470 -13.78 7.77 16.46
C GLN A 470 -12.87 8.82 17.08
N ALA A 471 -11.74 9.14 16.44
CA ALA A 471 -10.83 10.21 16.86
C ALA A 471 -11.48 11.58 16.75
N ALA A 472 -12.23 11.83 15.67
CA ALA A 472 -12.96 13.10 15.48
C ALA A 472 -14.08 13.26 16.53
N GLY A 473 -14.86 12.21 16.78
CA GLY A 473 -15.93 12.21 17.80
C GLY A 473 -15.42 12.45 19.22
N ARG A 474 -14.15 12.14 19.50
CA ARG A 474 -13.49 12.40 20.81
C ARG A 474 -12.68 13.72 20.84
N GLY A 475 -12.62 14.46 19.73
CA GLY A 475 -11.79 15.65 19.62
C GLY A 475 -10.28 15.40 19.55
N GLU A 476 -9.85 14.16 19.36
CA GLU A 476 -8.43 13.75 19.37
C GLU A 476 -7.74 13.94 18.00
N LEU A 477 -8.51 14.03 16.91
CA LEU A 477 -8.00 13.97 15.53
C LEU A 477 -7.01 15.09 15.20
N THR A 478 -7.30 16.33 15.64
CA THR A 478 -6.42 17.48 15.37
C THR A 478 -5.06 17.31 16.06
N ALA A 479 -5.05 16.84 17.32
CA ALA A 479 -3.82 16.57 18.04
C ALA A 479 -3.01 15.42 17.38
N ALA A 480 -3.67 14.34 16.95
CA ALA A 480 -3.04 13.24 16.25
C ALA A 480 -2.40 13.68 14.92
N ARG A 481 -3.11 14.52 14.13
CA ARG A 481 -2.60 15.08 12.87
C ARG A 481 -1.41 16.02 13.07
N ARG A 482 -1.45 16.85 14.12
CA ARG A 482 -0.31 17.72 14.48
C ARG A 482 0.91 16.89 14.83
N ARG A 483 0.74 15.86 15.65
CA ARG A 483 1.83 14.94 16.01
C ARG A 483 2.38 14.21 14.77
N HIS A 484 1.52 13.71 13.90
CA HIS A 484 1.93 13.10 12.62
C HIS A 484 2.77 14.06 11.78
N ALA A 485 2.36 15.33 11.65
CA ALA A 485 3.13 16.33 10.91
C ALA A 485 4.53 16.53 11.50
N VAL A 486 4.68 16.54 12.83
CA VAL A 486 5.98 16.60 13.50
C VAL A 486 6.84 15.36 13.22
N VAL A 487 6.25 14.15 13.32
CA VAL A 487 6.96 12.87 13.04
C VAL A 487 7.45 12.83 11.59
N ILE A 488 6.59 13.17 10.63
CA ILE A 488 6.97 13.21 9.21
C ILE A 488 8.01 14.30 8.94
N THR A 489 7.91 15.45 9.58
CA THR A 489 8.94 16.51 9.49
C THR A 489 10.29 16.00 9.99
N ARG A 490 10.33 15.29 11.11
CA ARG A 490 11.57 14.67 11.63
C ARG A 490 12.12 13.62 10.67
N LEU A 491 11.27 12.75 10.12
CA LEU A 491 11.65 11.76 9.12
C LEU A 491 12.32 12.43 7.92
N VAL A 492 11.66 13.44 7.33
CA VAL A 492 12.16 14.16 6.14
C VAL A 492 13.45 14.90 6.44
N THR A 493 13.51 15.64 7.56
CA THR A 493 14.70 16.42 7.95
C THR A 493 15.91 15.52 8.19
N ARG A 494 15.74 14.33 8.77
CA ARG A 494 16.80 13.34 8.95
C ARG A 494 17.22 12.67 7.64
N THR A 495 16.30 12.49 6.69
CA THR A 495 16.56 11.80 5.42
C THR A 495 17.09 12.73 4.33
N ALA A 496 16.70 14.02 4.34
CA ALA A 496 17.06 14.99 3.31
C ALA A 496 18.59 15.17 3.09
N PRO A 497 19.46 15.13 4.11
CA PRO A 497 20.91 15.16 3.90
C PRO A 497 21.44 13.99 3.07
N ASP A 498 20.84 12.81 3.21
CA ASP A 498 21.24 11.58 2.51
C ASP A 498 20.73 11.53 1.04
N LEU A 499 19.96 12.52 0.58
CA LEU A 499 19.60 12.68 -0.84
C LEU A 499 20.82 12.99 -1.73
N VAL A 500 22.00 13.04 -1.16
CA VAL A 500 23.29 13.16 -1.83
C VAL A 500 24.26 12.13 -1.22
N GLY A 501 25.26 11.71 -1.99
CA GLY A 501 26.27 10.75 -1.52
C GLY A 501 25.83 9.28 -1.67
N ALA A 502 26.51 8.40 -0.93
CA ALA A 502 26.38 6.95 -1.05
C ALA A 502 24.98 6.40 -0.68
N ARG A 503 24.21 7.14 0.15
CA ARG A 503 22.89 6.75 0.60
C ARG A 503 21.73 7.27 -0.25
N HIS A 504 22.03 7.92 -1.39
CA HIS A 504 21.04 8.58 -2.24
C HIS A 504 19.83 7.70 -2.58
N SER A 505 20.05 6.50 -3.12
CA SER A 505 18.95 5.59 -3.53
C SER A 505 18.08 5.15 -2.35
N THR A 506 18.68 4.92 -1.18
CA THR A 506 17.96 4.57 0.04
C THR A 506 17.12 5.73 0.56
N ALA A 507 17.67 6.95 0.56
CA ALA A 507 16.95 8.15 0.97
C ALA A 507 15.78 8.47 0.04
N VAL A 508 15.98 8.39 -1.28
CA VAL A 508 14.91 8.57 -2.27
C VAL A 508 13.78 7.57 -2.04
N ARG A 509 14.09 6.27 -1.95
CA ARG A 509 13.08 5.23 -1.69
C ARG A 509 12.32 5.49 -0.39
N ARG A 510 12.99 5.87 0.70
CA ARG A 510 12.37 6.16 2.00
C ARG A 510 11.36 7.32 1.92
N LEU A 511 11.67 8.38 1.16
CA LEU A 511 10.74 9.49 0.96
C LEU A 511 9.60 9.13 -0.01
N ASP A 512 9.85 8.27 -0.99
CA ASP A 512 8.80 7.77 -1.90
C ASP A 512 7.77 6.93 -1.16
N GLU A 513 8.23 6.06 -0.25
CA GLU A 513 7.36 5.27 0.62
C GLU A 513 6.47 6.17 1.51
N ALA A 514 6.97 7.35 1.91
CA ALA A 514 6.26 8.31 2.74
C ALA A 514 5.48 9.38 1.95
N THR A 515 5.37 9.28 0.61
CA THR A 515 4.79 10.34 -0.24
C THR A 515 3.41 10.81 0.22
N GLY A 516 2.50 9.88 0.54
CA GLY A 516 1.14 10.22 1.00
C GLY A 516 1.15 10.90 2.36
N ASP A 517 2.01 10.43 3.28
CA ASP A 517 2.16 11.01 4.61
C ASP A 517 2.78 12.40 4.56
N ILE A 518 3.77 12.63 3.67
CA ILE A 518 4.33 13.96 3.41
C ILE A 518 3.25 14.93 2.91
N GLY A 519 2.41 14.47 1.95
CA GLY A 519 1.30 15.28 1.43
C GLY A 519 0.26 15.61 2.51
N ALA A 520 -0.15 14.62 3.30
CA ALA A 520 -1.09 14.79 4.40
C ALA A 520 -0.54 15.73 5.49
N ALA A 521 0.73 15.53 5.89
CA ALA A 521 1.41 16.38 6.87
C ALA A 521 1.49 17.83 6.42
N LEU A 522 1.90 18.09 5.17
CA LEU A 522 1.92 19.45 4.60
C LEU A 522 0.52 20.09 4.60
N ALA A 523 -0.50 19.34 4.13
CA ALA A 523 -1.86 19.87 4.04
C ALA A 523 -2.45 20.20 5.42
N HIS A 524 -2.19 19.38 6.44
CA HIS A 524 -2.68 19.62 7.79
C HIS A 524 -1.89 20.71 8.50
N ALA A 525 -0.55 20.62 8.48
CA ALA A 525 0.29 21.62 9.14
C ALA A 525 0.12 23.02 8.54
N ALA A 526 -0.06 23.17 7.23
CA ALA A 526 -0.32 24.46 6.61
C ALA A 526 -1.57 25.17 7.15
N ARG A 527 -2.55 24.43 7.69
CA ARG A 527 -3.75 24.99 8.33
C ARG A 527 -3.52 25.30 9.81
N ASP A 528 -2.91 24.37 10.54
CA ASP A 528 -2.90 24.35 11.99
C ASP A 528 -1.57 24.82 12.60
N ASP A 529 -0.43 24.58 11.93
CA ASP A 529 0.93 24.91 12.36
C ASP A 529 1.83 25.19 11.14
N PRO A 530 1.69 26.38 10.51
CA PRO A 530 2.42 26.73 9.30
C PRO A 530 3.95 26.71 9.44
N ASP A 531 4.47 26.90 10.64
CA ASP A 531 5.92 26.82 10.89
C ASP A 531 6.45 25.38 10.71
N THR A 532 5.71 24.40 11.20
CA THR A 532 6.02 22.98 10.93
C THR A 532 5.87 22.66 9.45
N ALA A 533 4.85 23.19 8.75
CA ALA A 533 4.70 23.03 7.30
C ALA A 533 5.89 23.66 6.53
N LEU A 534 6.32 24.86 6.93
CA LEU A 534 7.48 25.54 6.31
C LEU A 534 8.78 24.73 6.51
N ARG A 535 8.99 24.19 7.72
CA ARG A 535 10.15 23.35 8.05
C ARG A 535 10.15 22.07 7.21
N LEU A 536 9.00 21.41 7.08
CA LEU A 536 8.83 20.23 6.23
C LEU A 536 9.11 20.54 4.76
N ALA A 537 8.49 21.60 4.23
CA ALA A 537 8.63 22.02 2.84
C ALA A 537 10.07 22.44 2.50
N ALA A 538 10.78 23.14 3.41
CA ALA A 538 12.16 23.57 3.21
C ALA A 538 13.16 22.42 3.08
N ALA A 539 12.85 21.23 3.61
CA ALA A 539 13.69 20.04 3.51
C ALA A 539 13.46 19.21 2.24
N LEU A 540 12.38 19.45 1.47
CA LEU A 540 11.96 18.62 0.34
C LEU A 540 12.46 19.01 -1.06
N PRO A 541 13.04 20.20 -1.35
CA PRO A 541 13.28 20.67 -2.73
C PRO A 541 14.10 19.71 -3.58
N ARG A 542 15.09 19.03 -2.99
CA ARG A 542 15.91 18.05 -3.72
C ARG A 542 15.09 16.82 -4.13
N TRP A 543 14.27 16.30 -3.25
CA TRP A 543 13.42 15.16 -3.55
C TRP A 543 12.35 15.53 -4.58
N TRP A 544 11.70 16.69 -4.46
CA TRP A 544 10.75 17.18 -5.46
C TRP A 544 11.38 17.26 -6.84
N ARG A 545 12.62 17.79 -6.94
CA ARG A 545 13.35 17.87 -8.20
C ARG A 545 13.68 16.49 -8.78
N ILE A 546 14.11 15.55 -7.95
CA ILE A 546 14.39 14.17 -8.37
C ILE A 546 13.12 13.51 -8.93
N ARG A 547 11.94 13.90 -8.44
CA ARG A 547 10.64 13.34 -8.84
C ARG A 547 9.88 14.21 -9.85
N GLY A 548 10.49 15.24 -10.43
CA GLY A 548 9.86 16.14 -11.41
C GLY A 548 8.68 16.94 -10.84
N ARG A 549 8.65 17.13 -9.50
CA ARG A 549 7.59 17.88 -8.80
C ARG A 549 7.97 19.33 -8.57
N ASP A 550 8.74 19.92 -9.50
CA ASP A 550 9.30 21.27 -9.35
C ASP A 550 8.20 22.32 -9.19
N VAL A 551 7.16 22.26 -10.02
CA VAL A 551 6.07 23.24 -10.02
C VAL A 551 5.28 23.20 -8.69
N SER A 552 4.82 22.02 -8.29
CA SER A 552 4.02 21.86 -7.07
C SER A 552 4.83 22.16 -5.80
N GLY A 553 6.10 21.73 -5.76
CA GLY A 553 7.00 22.04 -4.65
C GLY A 553 7.28 23.55 -4.52
N ARG A 554 7.49 24.24 -5.65
CA ARG A 554 7.67 25.70 -5.70
C ARG A 554 6.43 26.45 -5.23
N GLN A 555 5.23 25.99 -5.62
CA GLN A 555 3.95 26.56 -5.17
C GLN A 555 3.77 26.41 -3.65
N TRP A 556 4.06 25.23 -3.09
CA TRP A 556 4.00 25.01 -1.64
C TRP A 556 4.90 25.96 -0.87
N LEU A 557 6.18 26.06 -1.27
CA LEU A 557 7.14 26.96 -0.62
C LEU A 557 6.72 28.44 -0.71
N ARG A 558 6.31 28.90 -1.89
CA ARG A 558 5.86 30.29 -2.09
C ARG A 558 4.63 30.61 -1.24
N ARG A 559 3.64 29.69 -1.21
CA ARG A 559 2.46 29.85 -0.38
C ARG A 559 2.81 29.95 1.10
N LEU A 560 3.68 29.09 1.60
CA LEU A 560 4.10 29.10 3.00
C LEU A 560 4.94 30.32 3.35
N LEU A 561 5.83 30.78 2.47
CA LEU A 561 6.60 32.01 2.67
C LEU A 561 5.75 33.28 2.65
N ALA A 562 4.65 33.27 1.90
CA ALA A 562 3.69 34.38 1.82
C ALA A 562 2.65 34.37 2.97
N ASP A 563 2.53 33.26 3.71
CA ASP A 563 1.60 33.18 4.86
C ASP A 563 2.03 34.13 5.98
N PRO A 564 1.18 35.09 6.41
CA PRO A 564 1.51 36.02 7.48
C PRO A 564 1.91 35.34 8.79
N ARG A 565 1.37 34.15 9.06
CA ARG A 565 1.64 33.38 10.28
C ARG A 565 3.09 32.89 10.34
N THR A 566 3.76 32.68 9.20
CA THR A 566 5.17 32.32 9.13
C THR A 566 6.12 33.51 9.06
N ALA A 567 5.60 34.74 9.08
CA ALA A 567 6.44 35.95 9.00
C ALA A 567 7.47 36.04 10.12
N HIS A 568 7.13 35.50 11.29
CA HIS A 568 7.97 35.46 12.48
C HIS A 568 8.76 34.16 12.66
N ALA A 569 8.67 33.23 11.70
CA ALA A 569 9.49 32.01 11.72
C ALA A 569 10.98 32.36 11.68
N ASP A 570 11.81 31.41 12.16
CA ASP A 570 13.26 31.57 12.17
C ASP A 570 13.77 32.08 10.80
N PRO A 571 14.50 33.22 10.75
CA PRO A 571 15.07 33.77 9.51
C PRO A 571 15.92 32.77 8.75
N VAL A 572 16.63 31.85 9.42
CA VAL A 572 17.43 30.79 8.78
C VAL A 572 16.49 29.80 8.07
N LEU A 573 15.39 29.39 8.71
CA LEU A 573 14.39 28.52 8.08
C LEU A 573 13.77 29.17 6.85
N ARG A 574 13.40 30.44 6.92
CA ARG A 574 12.86 31.19 5.79
C ARG A 574 13.88 31.32 4.65
N ALA A 575 15.16 31.53 4.98
CA ALA A 575 16.24 31.57 3.99
C ALA A 575 16.38 30.20 3.27
N TRP A 576 16.35 29.10 4.02
CA TRP A 576 16.38 27.77 3.41
C TRP A 576 15.16 27.48 2.53
N ALA A 577 13.98 27.93 2.93
CA ALA A 577 12.75 27.82 2.12
C ALA A 577 12.87 28.64 0.81
N ALA A 578 13.41 29.87 0.86
CA ALA A 578 13.68 30.71 -0.32
C ALA A 578 14.69 30.05 -1.26
N LEU A 579 15.77 29.45 -0.74
CA LEU A 579 16.70 28.64 -1.53
C LEU A 579 15.99 27.43 -2.16
N GLY A 580 15.00 26.85 -1.46
CA GLY A 580 14.17 25.77 -1.99
C GLY A 580 13.35 26.21 -3.21
N VAL A 581 12.71 27.39 -3.16
CA VAL A 581 11.98 27.98 -4.30
C VAL A 581 12.92 28.15 -5.50
N ALA A 582 14.09 28.72 -5.26
CA ALA A 582 15.09 28.98 -6.29
C ALA A 582 15.65 27.68 -6.92
N ARG A 583 15.88 26.65 -6.13
CA ARG A 583 16.28 25.31 -6.64
C ARG A 583 15.27 24.69 -7.57
N LEU A 584 13.99 24.97 -7.37
CA LEU A 584 12.90 24.44 -8.18
C LEU A 584 12.52 25.38 -9.34
N ALA A 585 13.23 26.52 -9.51
CA ALA A 585 13.03 27.39 -10.64
C ALA A 585 13.60 26.72 -11.92
N THR A 586 12.76 26.63 -12.94
CA THR A 586 13.13 26.12 -14.27
C THR A 586 12.95 27.22 -15.31
N GLY A 587 13.94 27.37 -16.21
CA GLY A 587 13.93 28.41 -17.23
C GLY A 587 14.49 29.75 -16.75
N ARG A 588 14.83 30.60 -17.73
CA ARG A 588 15.56 31.87 -17.53
C ARG A 588 14.78 32.88 -16.71
N ASP A 589 13.50 33.05 -17.04
CA ASP A 589 12.66 34.05 -16.37
C ASP A 589 12.39 33.69 -14.91
N ALA A 590 12.12 32.40 -14.66
CA ALA A 590 11.97 31.91 -13.30
C ALA A 590 13.26 32.05 -12.48
N ALA A 591 14.43 31.82 -13.08
CA ALA A 591 15.72 32.03 -12.44
C ALA A 591 15.96 33.52 -12.11
N ALA A 592 15.66 34.42 -13.04
CA ALA A 592 15.83 35.86 -12.85
C ALA A 592 14.95 36.40 -11.72
N GLN A 593 13.72 35.91 -11.58
CA GLN A 593 12.79 36.29 -10.51
C GLN A 593 13.31 35.94 -9.10
N GLU A 594 14.07 34.85 -8.96
CA GLU A 594 14.53 34.36 -7.66
C GLU A 594 15.89 34.94 -7.22
N LEU A 595 16.66 35.60 -8.11
CA LEU A 595 17.96 36.19 -7.79
C LEU A 595 17.97 37.11 -6.55
N PRO A 596 17.01 38.07 -6.40
CA PRO A 596 16.97 38.94 -5.21
C PRO A 596 16.73 38.16 -3.91
N ALA A 597 15.82 37.17 -3.95
CA ALA A 597 15.50 36.35 -2.78
C ALA A 597 16.69 35.47 -2.34
N VAL A 598 17.45 34.92 -3.30
CA VAL A 598 18.66 34.12 -3.00
C VAL A 598 19.77 34.99 -2.43
N ARG A 599 19.97 36.22 -2.94
CA ARG A 599 20.96 37.15 -2.37
C ARG A 599 20.59 37.55 -0.94
N ALA A 600 19.30 37.79 -0.65
CA ALA A 600 18.82 38.07 0.70
C ALA A 600 19.02 36.84 1.63
N ALA A 601 18.70 35.65 1.15
CA ALA A 601 18.93 34.40 1.90
C ALA A 601 20.42 34.19 2.20
N LEU A 602 21.33 34.45 1.23
CA LEU A 602 22.78 34.38 1.41
C LEU A 602 23.23 35.34 2.54
N ALA A 603 22.75 36.57 2.54
CA ALA A 603 23.09 37.54 3.58
C ALA A 603 22.68 37.07 4.98
N VAL A 604 21.48 36.50 5.12
CA VAL A 604 21.00 35.93 6.39
C VAL A 604 21.86 34.74 6.84
N LEU A 605 22.14 33.79 5.95
CA LEU A 605 22.85 32.56 6.30
C LEU A 605 24.34 32.83 6.64
N ALA A 606 25.00 33.72 5.89
CA ALA A 606 26.34 34.16 6.18
C ALA A 606 26.43 34.96 7.49
N GLY A 607 25.46 35.88 7.74
CA GLY A 607 25.39 36.65 8.98
C GLY A 607 25.11 35.82 10.24
N ARG A 608 24.56 34.62 10.09
CA ARG A 608 24.32 33.65 11.19
C ARG A 608 25.42 32.58 11.32
N ALA A 609 26.50 32.69 10.52
CA ALA A 609 27.59 31.73 10.45
C ALA A 609 27.11 30.27 10.11
N ASP A 610 25.99 30.14 9.41
CA ASP A 610 25.55 28.85 8.87
C ASP A 610 26.36 28.49 7.63
N VAL A 611 27.51 27.85 7.84
CA VAL A 611 28.43 27.45 6.78
C VAL A 611 27.73 26.58 5.73
N SER A 612 26.86 25.67 6.16
CA SER A 612 26.12 24.80 5.23
C SER A 612 25.12 25.58 4.39
N GLY A 613 24.44 26.52 5.00
CA GLY A 613 23.49 27.42 4.35
C GLY A 613 24.20 28.39 3.39
N GLU A 614 25.32 28.98 3.78
CA GLU A 614 26.11 29.87 2.93
C GLU A 614 26.63 29.13 1.68
N LEU A 615 27.22 27.94 1.83
CA LEU A 615 27.65 27.10 0.71
C LEU A 615 26.49 26.77 -0.23
N ALA A 616 25.35 26.40 0.32
CA ALA A 616 24.15 26.10 -0.44
C ALA A 616 23.62 27.33 -1.20
N ALA A 617 23.58 28.50 -0.54
CA ALA A 617 23.09 29.75 -1.13
C ALA A 617 23.99 30.23 -2.27
N ARG A 618 25.30 30.23 -2.08
CA ARG A 618 26.27 30.58 -3.15
C ARG A 618 26.20 29.62 -4.34
N THR A 619 26.02 28.31 -4.08
CA THR A 619 25.86 27.31 -5.14
C THR A 619 24.58 27.54 -5.94
N VAL A 620 23.46 27.81 -5.27
CA VAL A 620 22.17 28.11 -5.93
C VAL A 620 22.27 29.43 -6.70
N LEU A 621 22.87 30.46 -6.11
CA LEU A 621 23.10 31.75 -6.76
C LEU A 621 23.90 31.58 -8.04
N GLY A 622 25.02 30.84 -8.00
CA GLY A 622 25.84 30.53 -9.18
C GLY A 622 25.03 29.83 -10.27
N THR A 623 24.16 28.87 -9.90
CA THR A 623 23.28 28.18 -10.86
C THR A 623 22.31 29.14 -11.55
N LEU A 624 21.65 30.03 -10.77
CA LEU A 624 20.72 31.03 -11.32
C LEU A 624 21.44 32.05 -12.20
N LEU A 625 22.63 32.46 -11.82
CA LEU A 625 23.46 33.38 -12.61
C LEU A 625 23.86 32.76 -13.96
N VAL A 626 24.24 31.49 -13.99
CA VAL A 626 24.46 30.76 -15.26
C VAL A 626 23.19 30.77 -16.13
N ALA A 627 22.06 30.46 -15.55
CA ALA A 627 20.78 30.44 -16.28
C ALA A 627 20.39 31.82 -16.86
N THR A 628 20.82 32.93 -16.23
CA THR A 628 20.51 34.30 -16.64
C THR A 628 21.63 34.94 -17.44
N GLY A 629 22.77 34.26 -17.62
CA GLY A 629 23.94 34.74 -18.40
C GLY A 629 24.97 35.53 -17.61
N GLY A 630 24.88 35.57 -16.29
CA GLY A 630 25.87 36.22 -15.40
C GLY A 630 27.05 35.30 -15.07
N TYR A 631 27.77 34.84 -16.10
CA TYR A 631 28.80 33.79 -15.98
C TYR A 631 30.00 34.15 -15.11
N ASP A 632 30.44 35.40 -15.13
CA ASP A 632 31.64 35.84 -14.37
C ASP A 632 31.31 35.90 -12.86
N GLU A 633 30.16 36.45 -12.49
CA GLU A 633 29.65 36.43 -11.09
C GLU A 633 29.43 34.98 -10.62
N ALA A 634 28.88 34.09 -11.48
CA ALA A 634 28.73 32.67 -11.18
C ALA A 634 30.08 32.00 -10.84
N ALA A 635 31.12 32.30 -11.62
CA ALA A 635 32.47 31.80 -11.36
C ALA A 635 33.07 32.36 -10.05
N GLU A 636 32.78 33.62 -9.69
CA GLU A 636 33.15 34.19 -8.40
C GLU A 636 32.48 33.49 -7.23
N GLN A 637 31.15 33.20 -7.36
CA GLN A 637 30.47 32.43 -6.36
C GLN A 637 31.08 31.03 -6.22
N ALA A 638 31.44 30.36 -7.33
CA ALA A 638 32.09 29.05 -7.28
C ALA A 638 33.48 29.10 -6.59
N ARG A 639 34.28 30.15 -6.82
CA ARG A 639 35.55 30.35 -6.13
C ARG A 639 35.34 30.56 -4.62
N SER A 640 34.32 31.35 -4.25
CA SER A 640 33.96 31.58 -2.85
C SER A 640 33.51 30.28 -2.16
N VAL A 641 32.71 29.46 -2.86
CA VAL A 641 32.33 28.12 -2.37
C VAL A 641 33.58 27.26 -2.17
N LEU A 642 34.49 27.22 -3.13
CA LEU A 642 35.72 26.42 -3.03
C LEU A 642 36.57 26.83 -1.83
N THR A 643 36.75 28.13 -1.61
CA THR A 643 37.53 28.68 -0.51
C THR A 643 36.89 28.32 0.85
N LEU A 644 35.60 28.55 1.00
CA LEU A 644 34.86 28.26 2.23
C LEU A 644 34.81 26.74 2.50
N ALA A 645 34.54 25.93 1.48
CA ALA A 645 34.48 24.47 1.60
C ALA A 645 35.86 23.88 1.98
N THR A 646 36.98 24.45 1.41
CA THR A 646 38.33 24.04 1.77
C THR A 646 38.66 24.36 3.22
N ARG A 647 38.31 25.58 3.69
CA ARG A 647 38.51 25.98 5.09
C ARG A 647 37.81 25.07 6.08
N HIS A 648 36.63 24.55 5.72
CA HIS A 648 35.82 23.70 6.59
C HIS A 648 35.88 22.20 6.28
N GLY A 649 36.79 21.75 5.40
CA GLY A 649 36.96 20.33 5.06
C GLY A 649 35.75 19.68 4.37
N ARG A 650 34.92 20.48 3.66
CA ARG A 650 33.67 20.04 3.03
C ARG A 650 33.96 19.45 1.64
N THR A 651 34.43 18.21 1.60
CA THR A 651 34.91 17.53 0.38
C THR A 651 33.91 17.54 -0.76
N ARG A 652 32.64 17.30 -0.46
CA ARG A 652 31.56 17.35 -1.44
C ARG A 652 31.38 18.73 -2.06
N ASP A 653 31.35 19.78 -1.25
CA ASP A 653 31.14 21.15 -1.72
C ASP A 653 32.37 21.66 -2.49
N MET A 654 33.55 21.18 -2.13
CA MET A 654 34.77 21.39 -2.95
C MET A 654 34.61 20.76 -4.34
N ALA A 655 34.10 19.54 -4.43
CA ALA A 655 33.90 18.87 -5.70
C ALA A 655 32.87 19.61 -6.57
N VAL A 656 31.76 20.06 -5.98
CA VAL A 656 30.74 20.85 -6.68
C VAL A 656 31.31 22.16 -7.20
N ALA A 657 32.09 22.90 -6.39
CA ALA A 657 32.72 24.15 -6.80
C ALA A 657 33.72 23.94 -7.94
N GLN A 658 34.55 22.90 -7.84
CA GLN A 658 35.50 22.55 -8.92
C GLN A 658 34.75 22.21 -10.22
N HIS A 659 33.61 21.53 -10.15
CA HIS A 659 32.77 21.20 -11.30
C HIS A 659 32.21 22.47 -11.97
N HIS A 660 31.65 23.40 -11.19
CA HIS A 660 31.17 24.68 -11.72
C HIS A 660 32.29 25.52 -12.36
N LEU A 661 33.47 25.53 -11.77
CA LEU A 661 34.64 26.23 -12.36
C LEU A 661 35.13 25.54 -13.63
N ALA A 662 35.13 24.21 -13.69
CA ALA A 662 35.50 23.47 -14.89
C ALA A 662 34.52 23.79 -16.04
N TRP A 663 33.21 23.85 -15.77
CA TRP A 663 32.22 24.26 -16.77
C TRP A 663 32.51 25.66 -17.32
N HIS A 664 32.85 26.61 -16.43
CA HIS A 664 33.22 27.98 -16.84
C HIS A 664 34.48 27.99 -17.73
N GLU A 665 35.48 27.17 -17.40
CA GLU A 665 36.72 27.03 -18.19
C GLU A 665 36.47 26.36 -19.55
N ILE A 666 35.56 25.34 -19.61
CA ILE A 666 35.11 24.74 -20.87
C ILE A 666 34.48 25.82 -21.77
N ARG A 667 33.58 26.61 -21.20
CA ARG A 667 32.90 27.71 -21.89
C ARG A 667 33.89 28.71 -22.48
N LEU A 668 34.93 29.06 -21.74
CA LEU A 668 35.97 29.99 -22.19
C LEU A 668 36.99 29.40 -23.20
N GLY A 669 37.04 28.06 -23.30
CA GLY A 669 37.99 27.35 -24.14
C GLY A 669 39.33 27.00 -23.43
N ASP A 670 39.46 27.18 -22.11
CA ASP A 670 40.62 26.72 -21.34
C ASP A 670 40.50 25.24 -21.00
N LEU A 671 40.58 24.38 -22.01
CA LEU A 671 40.44 22.95 -21.88
C LEU A 671 41.47 22.28 -20.94
N PRO A 672 42.76 22.74 -20.88
CA PRO A 672 43.73 22.21 -19.93
C PRO A 672 43.36 22.47 -18.47
N ALA A 673 42.87 23.66 -18.14
CA ALA A 673 42.41 23.98 -16.79
C ALA A 673 41.14 23.15 -16.43
N ALA A 674 40.15 23.11 -17.32
CA ALA A 674 38.95 22.31 -17.15
C ALA A 674 39.26 20.83 -16.87
N ARG A 675 40.18 20.23 -17.64
CA ARG A 675 40.60 18.84 -17.43
C ARG A 675 41.23 18.62 -16.06
N ARG A 676 42.07 19.53 -15.57
CA ARG A 676 42.70 19.44 -14.23
C ARG A 676 41.61 19.47 -13.14
N ARG A 677 40.59 20.36 -13.26
CA ARG A 677 39.50 20.46 -12.31
C ARG A 677 38.60 19.23 -12.32
N LEU A 678 38.20 18.74 -13.48
CA LEU A 678 37.35 17.54 -13.60
C LEU A 678 38.04 16.29 -13.03
N ALA A 679 39.36 16.16 -13.21
CA ALA A 679 40.13 15.12 -12.56
C ALA A 679 40.13 15.26 -11.01
N ALA A 680 40.16 16.51 -10.50
CA ALA A 680 39.98 16.74 -9.07
C ALA A 680 38.56 16.40 -8.60
N VAL A 681 37.54 16.74 -9.39
CA VAL A 681 36.14 16.35 -9.11
C VAL A 681 35.99 14.83 -9.03
N ASP A 682 36.49 14.05 -9.98
CA ASP A 682 36.41 12.58 -9.97
C ASP A 682 37.04 11.99 -8.69
N ARG A 683 38.19 12.51 -8.25
CA ARG A 683 38.85 12.07 -6.99
C ARG A 683 38.03 12.45 -5.73
N LEU A 684 37.62 13.73 -5.64
CA LEU A 684 36.86 14.22 -4.49
C LEU A 684 35.48 13.53 -4.37
N ALA A 685 34.80 13.34 -5.50
CA ALA A 685 33.54 12.66 -5.58
C ALA A 685 33.65 11.16 -5.23
N ALA A 686 34.73 10.49 -5.64
CA ALA A 686 35.00 9.11 -5.22
C ALA A 686 35.23 9.02 -3.71
N HIS A 687 35.94 9.96 -3.10
CA HIS A 687 36.19 9.99 -1.66
C HIS A 687 34.90 10.27 -0.84
N SER A 688 34.01 11.12 -1.34
CA SER A 688 32.74 11.46 -0.67
C SER A 688 31.58 10.52 -1.01
N GLY A 689 31.78 9.50 -1.85
CA GLY A 689 30.73 8.57 -2.27
C GLY A 689 29.69 9.18 -3.22
N GLU A 690 30.01 10.31 -3.88
CA GLU A 690 29.14 11.05 -4.79
C GLU A 690 29.16 10.45 -6.21
N SER A 691 28.55 9.27 -6.37
CA SER A 691 28.55 8.54 -7.66
C SER A 691 28.00 9.38 -8.82
N ARG A 692 26.95 10.18 -8.58
CA ARG A 692 26.35 11.03 -9.59
C ARG A 692 27.31 12.15 -10.04
N LEU A 693 27.93 12.87 -9.11
CA LEU A 693 28.88 13.94 -9.44
C LEU A 693 30.08 13.39 -10.18
N ARG A 694 30.49 12.17 -9.85
CA ARG A 694 31.56 11.46 -10.57
C ARG A 694 31.18 11.15 -12.01
N LEU A 695 29.93 10.74 -12.27
CA LEU A 695 29.42 10.52 -13.62
C LEU A 695 29.37 11.83 -14.42
N LEU A 696 28.91 12.94 -13.81
CA LEU A 696 28.89 14.25 -14.44
C LEU A 696 30.31 14.73 -14.83
N ALA A 697 31.28 14.59 -13.93
CA ALA A 697 32.65 14.93 -14.23
C ALA A 697 33.24 14.12 -15.41
N ARG A 698 32.89 12.86 -15.53
CA ARG A 698 33.26 11.99 -16.66
C ARG A 698 32.54 12.37 -17.95
N ALA A 699 31.30 12.81 -17.87
CA ALA A 699 30.56 13.36 -19.00
C ALA A 699 31.26 14.61 -19.55
N ASP A 700 31.63 15.54 -18.67
CA ASP A 700 32.33 16.75 -19.07
C ASP A 700 33.79 16.48 -19.55
N LEU A 701 34.44 15.43 -19.03
CA LEU A 701 35.73 14.98 -19.58
C LEU A 701 35.62 14.45 -21.02
N ALA A 702 34.50 13.78 -21.36
CA ALA A 702 34.21 13.36 -22.73
C ALA A 702 34.00 14.59 -23.63
N GLU A 703 33.28 15.61 -23.13
CA GLU A 703 33.11 16.89 -23.84
C GLU A 703 34.43 17.63 -24.05
N VAL A 704 35.26 17.72 -23.01
CA VAL A 704 36.62 18.30 -23.12
C VAL A 704 37.48 17.54 -24.16
N ALA A 705 37.34 16.20 -24.22
CA ALA A 705 38.03 15.39 -25.22
C ALA A 705 37.53 15.72 -26.66
N ARG A 706 36.20 15.87 -26.82
CA ARG A 706 35.58 16.27 -28.10
C ARG A 706 36.05 17.62 -28.55
N LEU A 707 35.98 18.62 -27.70
CA LEU A 707 36.43 19.99 -27.98
C LEU A 707 37.95 20.08 -28.29
N ALA A 708 38.74 19.19 -27.67
CA ALA A 708 40.20 19.09 -27.95
C ALA A 708 40.49 18.32 -29.26
N GLY A 709 39.50 17.87 -30.01
CA GLY A 709 39.67 17.10 -31.25
C GLY A 709 40.01 15.63 -31.05
N ARG A 710 39.97 15.12 -29.83
CA ARG A 710 40.19 13.70 -29.48
C ARG A 710 38.88 12.90 -29.53
N TYR A 711 38.31 12.80 -30.74
CA TYR A 711 36.98 12.28 -30.96
C TYR A 711 36.83 10.82 -30.52
N GLY A 712 37.85 9.95 -30.75
CA GLY A 712 37.84 8.56 -30.32
C GLY A 712 37.69 8.41 -28.79
N ASP A 713 38.50 9.20 -28.03
CA ASP A 713 38.43 9.24 -26.57
C ASP A 713 37.03 9.70 -26.07
N ALA A 714 36.48 10.73 -26.74
CA ALA A 714 35.19 11.31 -26.42
C ALA A 714 34.04 10.28 -26.60
N VAL A 715 34.04 9.53 -27.70
CA VAL A 715 33.06 8.50 -27.98
C VAL A 715 33.16 7.37 -26.97
N GLU A 716 34.35 6.86 -26.67
CA GLU A 716 34.56 5.78 -25.73
C GLU A 716 34.12 6.15 -24.32
N GLN A 717 34.55 7.31 -23.81
CA GLN A 717 34.17 7.80 -22.49
C GLN A 717 32.66 8.11 -22.40
N GLY A 718 32.12 8.78 -23.42
CA GLY A 718 30.72 9.14 -23.49
C GLY A 718 29.82 7.93 -23.47
N ARG A 719 30.07 6.88 -24.24
CA ARG A 719 29.32 5.64 -24.26
C ARG A 719 29.31 4.94 -22.90
N ARG A 720 30.42 4.90 -22.18
CA ARG A 720 30.48 4.35 -20.81
C ARG A 720 29.61 5.14 -19.85
N VAL A 721 29.59 6.47 -19.98
CA VAL A 721 28.71 7.33 -19.12
C VAL A 721 27.24 7.16 -19.48
N VAL A 722 26.89 7.09 -20.77
CA VAL A 722 25.50 6.84 -21.22
C VAL A 722 24.97 5.54 -20.63
N ALA A 723 25.75 4.46 -20.67
CA ALA A 723 25.37 3.17 -20.09
C ALA A 723 25.15 3.25 -18.56
N ALA A 724 26.02 3.98 -17.86
CA ALA A 724 25.89 4.18 -16.41
C ALA A 724 24.69 5.06 -16.03
N LEU A 725 24.35 6.07 -16.83
CA LEU A 725 23.20 6.96 -16.60
C LEU A 725 21.86 6.28 -16.88
N ALA A 726 21.81 5.27 -17.76
CA ALA A 726 20.60 4.48 -18.00
C ALA A 726 20.11 3.79 -16.71
N GLY A 727 21.02 3.27 -15.88
CA GLY A 727 20.71 2.71 -14.57
C GLY A 727 20.39 3.73 -13.48
N ALA A 728 20.75 5.00 -13.67
CA ALA A 728 20.59 6.07 -12.68
C ALA A 728 19.29 6.90 -12.84
N SER A 729 18.47 6.63 -13.85
CA SER A 729 17.21 7.36 -14.16
C SER A 729 17.42 8.89 -14.29
N ASP A 730 18.49 9.32 -14.98
CA ASP A 730 18.81 10.72 -15.22
C ASP A 730 18.77 11.04 -16.74
N PRO A 731 17.57 11.21 -17.32
CA PRO A 731 17.39 11.34 -18.77
C PRO A 731 18.00 12.63 -19.33
N GLY A 732 18.01 13.72 -18.57
CA GLY A 732 18.55 15.01 -19.02
C GLY A 732 20.06 14.96 -19.29
N HIS A 733 20.84 14.46 -18.33
CA HIS A 733 22.28 14.31 -18.50
C HIS A 733 22.64 13.21 -19.50
N ARG A 734 21.85 12.12 -19.58
CA ARG A 734 22.03 11.09 -20.60
C ARG A 734 21.96 11.68 -22.01
N ARG A 735 20.95 12.52 -22.28
CA ARG A 735 20.81 13.22 -23.57
C ARG A 735 21.97 14.17 -23.88
N GLN A 736 22.42 14.92 -22.88
CA GLN A 736 23.60 15.80 -23.04
C GLN A 736 24.81 15.00 -23.49
N VAL A 737 25.08 13.85 -22.86
CA VAL A 737 26.23 13.00 -23.22
C VAL A 737 26.04 12.36 -24.60
N LEU A 738 24.80 11.95 -24.95
CA LEU A 738 24.47 11.47 -26.29
C LEU A 738 24.77 12.56 -27.35
N GLY A 739 24.45 13.83 -27.06
CA GLY A 739 24.84 14.96 -27.93
C GLY A 739 26.35 15.08 -28.13
N THR A 740 27.12 14.98 -27.03
CA THR A 740 28.62 14.98 -27.11
C THR A 740 29.13 13.81 -27.97
N VAL A 741 28.58 12.58 -27.80
CA VAL A 741 28.94 11.40 -28.57
C VAL A 741 28.58 11.58 -30.05
N GLY A 742 27.34 12.03 -30.35
CA GLY A 742 26.88 12.27 -31.72
C GLY A 742 27.75 13.30 -32.48
N LEU A 743 28.08 14.41 -31.81
CA LEU A 743 28.99 15.43 -32.38
C LEU A 743 30.42 14.88 -32.59
N ALA A 744 30.92 14.08 -31.64
CA ALA A 744 32.25 13.47 -31.79
C ALA A 744 32.29 12.46 -32.95
N LEU A 745 31.25 11.67 -33.14
CA LEU A 745 31.09 10.75 -34.27
C LEU A 745 30.99 11.50 -35.60
N ALA A 746 30.15 12.54 -35.66
CA ALA A 746 30.04 13.37 -36.87
C ALA A 746 31.36 14.05 -37.23
N ARG A 747 32.08 14.61 -36.24
CA ARG A 747 33.40 15.25 -36.46
C ARG A 747 34.49 14.26 -36.88
N SER A 748 34.40 12.99 -36.50
CA SER A 748 35.34 11.93 -36.92
C SER A 748 34.98 11.25 -38.24
N GLY A 749 33.90 11.67 -38.92
CA GLY A 749 33.41 11.09 -40.16
C GLY A 749 32.64 9.76 -40.02
N ARG A 750 32.31 9.33 -38.80
CA ARG A 750 31.52 8.12 -38.54
C ARG A 750 30.02 8.43 -38.65
N LEU A 751 29.60 8.75 -39.91
CA LEU A 751 28.30 9.37 -40.16
C LEU A 751 27.09 8.45 -39.88
N GLU A 752 27.27 7.15 -40.11
CA GLU A 752 26.17 6.18 -39.81
C GLU A 752 25.87 6.09 -38.33
N GLU A 753 26.91 5.97 -37.50
CA GLU A 753 26.74 5.91 -36.06
C GLU A 753 26.26 7.27 -35.48
N ALA A 754 26.66 8.39 -36.09
CA ALA A 754 26.14 9.70 -35.71
C ALA A 754 24.62 9.84 -36.00
N ALA A 755 24.17 9.25 -37.12
CA ALA A 755 22.74 9.21 -37.48
C ALA A 755 21.92 8.34 -36.51
N GLU A 756 22.47 7.23 -36.02
CA GLU A 756 21.82 6.39 -34.99
C GLU A 756 21.61 7.19 -33.68
N ILE A 757 22.65 7.87 -33.20
CA ILE A 757 22.56 8.72 -32.00
C ILE A 757 21.54 9.85 -32.19
N LEU A 758 21.53 10.46 -33.39
CA LEU A 758 20.57 11.51 -33.71
C LEU A 758 19.12 11.00 -33.68
N ALA A 759 18.88 9.78 -34.20
CA ALA A 759 17.57 9.13 -34.13
C ALA A 759 17.14 8.87 -32.68
N GLU A 760 18.05 8.37 -31.83
CA GLU A 760 17.81 8.18 -30.41
C GLU A 760 17.44 9.48 -29.69
N LEU A 761 18.20 10.57 -29.92
CA LEU A 761 17.91 11.90 -29.35
C LEU A 761 16.53 12.42 -29.74
N ARG A 762 16.09 12.18 -30.99
CA ARG A 762 14.78 12.58 -31.48
C ARG A 762 13.64 11.74 -30.90
N CYS A 763 13.84 10.44 -30.69
CA CYS A 763 12.85 9.56 -30.07
C CYS A 763 12.62 9.93 -28.61
N ASP A 764 13.68 10.14 -27.83
CA ASP A 764 13.60 10.55 -26.44
C ASP A 764 12.89 11.91 -26.28
N GLY A 765 13.07 12.86 -27.22
CA GLY A 765 12.39 14.16 -27.22
C GLY A 765 10.89 14.08 -27.42
N ARG A 766 10.42 13.16 -28.25
CA ARG A 766 8.96 12.93 -28.49
C ARG A 766 8.30 12.31 -27.26
N ALA A 767 8.95 11.40 -26.57
CA ALA A 767 8.44 10.77 -25.35
C ALA A 767 8.28 11.79 -24.20
N VAL A 768 9.25 12.70 -24.03
CA VAL A 768 9.17 13.77 -23.01
C VAL A 768 8.07 14.77 -23.33
N SER A 769 7.89 15.15 -24.61
CA SER A 769 6.80 16.04 -25.03
C SER A 769 5.41 15.45 -24.85
N SER A 770 5.22 14.14 -25.03
CA SER A 770 3.94 13.48 -24.82
C SER A 770 3.57 13.39 -23.33
N VAL A 771 4.53 13.13 -22.45
CA VAL A 771 4.32 13.11 -20.98
C VAL A 771 4.02 14.52 -20.47
N SER A 772 4.67 15.57 -21.01
CA SER A 772 4.42 16.95 -20.62
C SER A 772 3.05 17.46 -21.09
N ARG A 773 2.55 16.99 -22.24
CA ARG A 773 1.17 17.30 -22.70
C ARG A 773 0.11 16.59 -21.86
N ALA A 774 0.30 15.31 -21.52
CA ALA A 774 -0.64 14.57 -20.70
C ALA A 774 -0.80 15.14 -19.28
N THR A 775 0.26 15.76 -18.73
CA THR A 775 0.20 16.43 -17.42
C THR A 775 -0.47 17.81 -17.46
N VAL A 776 -0.53 18.47 -18.64
CA VAL A 776 -1.18 19.78 -18.79
C VAL A 776 -2.68 19.61 -19.10
N GLU A 777 -3.10 18.53 -19.74
CA GLU A 777 -4.53 18.29 -20.10
C GLU A 777 -5.39 17.86 -18.89
N VAL A 778 -4.83 17.44 -17.80
CA VAL A 778 -5.58 17.08 -16.58
C VAL A 778 -5.86 18.30 -15.66
N GLY A 779 -5.35 19.49 -16.00
CA GLY A 779 -5.40 20.69 -15.14
C GLY A 779 -6.32 21.84 -15.60
N THR A 780 -6.91 21.81 -16.80
CA THR A 780 -7.74 22.95 -17.26
C THR A 780 -8.92 22.50 -18.12
N ALA A 781 -10.00 22.10 -17.47
CA ALA A 781 -11.32 22.13 -18.08
C ALA A 781 -11.98 23.48 -17.72
N GLY A 782 -11.92 24.44 -18.63
CA GLY A 782 -12.71 25.67 -18.57
C GLY A 782 -11.95 26.90 -19.05
N GLU A 783 -11.84 27.08 -20.37
CA GLU A 783 -12.11 28.36 -21.03
C GLU A 783 -11.96 28.27 -22.56
N ALA A 784 -12.76 29.07 -23.22
CA ALA A 784 -13.23 28.99 -24.61
C ALA A 784 -12.16 29.10 -25.71
N LEU A 785 -12.38 28.34 -26.76
CA LEU A 785 -11.77 28.41 -28.09
C LEU A 785 -12.07 29.76 -28.77
N LEU A 786 -11.00 30.41 -29.29
CA LEU A 786 -11.07 31.30 -30.43
C LEU A 786 -10.15 30.81 -31.55
N PRO A 787 -10.55 30.85 -32.84
CA PRO A 787 -9.81 30.26 -33.94
C PRO A 787 -8.78 31.22 -34.55
N GLY A 788 -7.60 30.71 -34.84
CA GLY A 788 -6.62 31.32 -35.72
C GLY A 788 -5.44 32.02 -35.08
N GLY A 789 -4.46 31.25 -34.59
CA GLY A 789 -3.15 31.76 -34.24
C GLY A 789 -2.19 30.59 -33.99
N ARG A 790 -1.12 30.46 -34.78
CA ARG A 790 -0.03 29.52 -34.48
C ARG A 790 0.50 29.83 -33.09
N PRO A 791 0.62 28.85 -32.14
CA PRO A 791 1.26 29.10 -30.89
C PRO A 791 2.77 29.13 -31.11
N VAL A 792 3.36 30.29 -30.88
CA VAL A 792 4.80 30.44 -30.64
C VAL A 792 5.05 29.99 -29.19
N GLY A 793 5.27 28.69 -28.98
CA GLY A 793 5.60 28.15 -27.68
C GLY A 793 7.09 28.33 -27.36
N ASP A 794 7.41 29.25 -26.46
CA ASP A 794 8.70 29.32 -25.78
C ASP A 794 8.73 28.25 -24.68
N GLY A 795 9.32 27.06 -24.97
CA GLY A 795 9.48 25.97 -24.02
C GLY A 795 10.82 25.27 -24.20
N PRO A 796 11.23 24.37 -23.31
CA PRO A 796 12.51 23.65 -23.31
C PRO A 796 12.84 22.86 -24.59
N VAL A 797 11.93 22.79 -25.55
CA VAL A 797 12.05 22.10 -26.84
C VAL A 797 13.14 22.73 -27.73
N ARG A 798 13.46 24.03 -27.61
CA ARG A 798 14.40 24.72 -28.50
C ARG A 798 15.88 24.40 -28.25
N ALA A 799 16.28 24.14 -27.03
CA ALA A 799 17.69 23.79 -26.74
C ALA A 799 18.06 22.40 -27.27
N GLU A 800 17.08 21.51 -27.31
CA GLU A 800 17.22 20.13 -27.81
C GLU A 800 17.35 20.09 -29.34
N GLU A 801 16.67 20.99 -30.03
CA GLU A 801 16.76 21.16 -31.47
C GLU A 801 18.16 21.67 -31.87
N GLY A 802 18.85 22.46 -31.01
CA GLY A 802 20.17 23.01 -31.29
C GLY A 802 21.27 21.97 -31.42
N VAL A 803 21.37 21.00 -30.52
CA VAL A 803 22.35 19.91 -30.57
C VAL A 803 22.07 18.99 -31.77
N CYS A 804 20.85 18.66 -32.05
CA CYS A 804 20.45 17.87 -33.20
C CYS A 804 20.82 18.61 -34.51
N ALA A 805 20.58 19.93 -34.57
CA ALA A 805 20.94 20.75 -35.69
C ALA A 805 22.48 20.83 -35.89
N LEU A 806 23.27 20.91 -34.79
CA LEU A 806 24.73 20.85 -34.85
C LEU A 806 25.24 19.52 -35.40
N ILE A 807 24.65 18.39 -35.02
CA ILE A 807 25.01 17.06 -35.52
C ILE A 807 24.71 16.99 -37.03
N GLU A 808 23.49 17.38 -37.45
CA GLU A 808 23.12 17.41 -38.87
C GLU A 808 24.03 18.30 -39.70
N ALA A 809 24.30 19.54 -39.24
CA ALA A 809 25.22 20.47 -39.89
C ALA A 809 26.60 19.88 -40.07
N THR A 810 27.14 19.24 -39.02
CA THR A 810 28.45 18.61 -39.04
C THR A 810 28.50 17.42 -40.02
N MET A 811 27.44 16.62 -40.07
CA MET A 811 27.31 15.51 -41.01
C MET A 811 27.23 16.00 -42.47
N ALA A 812 26.45 17.05 -42.74
CA ALA A 812 26.37 17.69 -44.06
C ALA A 812 27.70 18.25 -44.48
N GLN A 813 28.42 18.92 -43.58
CA GLN A 813 29.77 19.44 -43.82
C GLN A 813 30.77 18.33 -44.22
N HIS A 814 30.70 17.16 -43.55
CA HIS A 814 31.54 15.99 -43.88
C HIS A 814 31.24 15.38 -45.24
N ARG A 815 29.95 15.46 -45.67
CA ARG A 815 29.51 15.00 -47.01
C ARG A 815 29.85 15.98 -48.10
N GLY A 816 30.36 17.16 -47.74
CA GLY A 816 30.71 18.22 -48.68
C GLY A 816 29.52 19.09 -49.12
N ASP A 817 28.36 18.88 -48.56
CA ASP A 817 27.16 19.68 -48.83
C ASP A 817 27.20 20.98 -48.00
N ARG A 818 27.76 22.01 -48.58
CA ARG A 818 28.01 23.30 -47.91
C ARG A 818 26.72 24.09 -47.69
N GLU A 819 25.76 23.98 -48.59
CA GLU A 819 24.49 24.72 -48.50
C GLU A 819 23.66 24.14 -47.33
N LEU A 820 23.44 22.84 -47.34
CA LEU A 820 22.73 22.17 -46.26
C LEU A 820 23.41 22.31 -44.89
N ALA A 821 24.75 22.28 -44.87
CA ALA A 821 25.50 22.53 -43.63
C ALA A 821 25.26 23.96 -43.10
N ALA A 822 25.27 24.96 -43.98
CA ALA A 822 25.02 26.36 -43.61
C ALA A 822 23.62 26.58 -43.09
N GLU A 823 22.59 25.92 -43.68
CA GLU A 823 21.20 25.96 -43.22
C GLU A 823 21.10 25.42 -41.80
N TRP A 824 21.63 24.21 -41.53
CA TRP A 824 21.59 23.60 -40.22
C TRP A 824 22.41 24.34 -39.17
N PHE A 825 23.58 24.90 -39.52
CA PHE A 825 24.33 25.77 -38.62
C PHE A 825 23.54 27.05 -38.27
N ALA A 826 22.83 27.63 -39.20
CA ALA A 826 21.98 28.78 -38.92
C ALA A 826 20.81 28.43 -37.97
N VAL A 827 20.23 27.25 -38.12
CA VAL A 827 19.22 26.71 -37.18
C VAL A 827 19.84 26.54 -35.80
N ALA A 828 21.04 25.94 -35.70
CA ALA A 828 21.76 25.76 -34.43
C ALA A 828 22.09 27.11 -33.75
N VAL A 829 22.49 28.13 -34.51
CA VAL A 829 22.71 29.49 -33.98
C VAL A 829 21.41 30.10 -33.46
N ALA A 830 20.30 29.97 -34.20
CA ALA A 830 19.00 30.53 -33.81
C ALA A 830 18.43 29.86 -32.54
N THR A 831 18.54 28.54 -32.45
CA THR A 831 18.10 27.75 -31.29
C THR A 831 19.03 27.93 -30.09
N GLY A 832 20.33 27.96 -30.29
CA GLY A 832 21.36 28.19 -29.27
C GLY A 832 21.35 29.62 -28.69
N ALA A 833 21.00 30.64 -29.51
CA ALA A 833 20.88 32.02 -29.03
C ALA A 833 19.78 32.20 -27.98
N ALA A 834 18.77 31.33 -27.99
CA ALA A 834 17.73 31.24 -26.95
C ALA A 834 18.13 30.33 -25.76
N GLY A 835 19.22 29.55 -25.88
CA GLY A 835 19.70 28.59 -24.90
C GLY A 835 20.73 29.15 -23.92
N GLN A 836 21.16 28.27 -22.99
CA GLN A 836 22.05 28.64 -21.86
C GLN A 836 23.56 28.52 -22.17
N ASP A 837 23.96 27.81 -23.23
CA ASP A 837 25.36 27.55 -23.53
C ASP A 837 25.85 28.36 -24.76
N ARG A 838 26.66 29.38 -24.47
CA ARG A 838 27.23 30.20 -25.53
C ARG A 838 28.38 29.50 -26.31
N ARG A 839 28.91 28.39 -25.74
CA ARG A 839 29.97 27.63 -26.44
C ARG A 839 29.41 26.93 -27.69
N ASP A 840 28.25 26.32 -27.59
CA ASP A 840 27.56 25.69 -28.72
C ASP A 840 27.20 26.69 -29.81
N VAL A 841 26.85 27.93 -29.42
CA VAL A 841 26.60 29.02 -30.39
C VAL A 841 27.89 29.42 -31.13
N ILE A 842 29.00 29.47 -30.41
CA ILE A 842 30.31 29.76 -31.05
C ILE A 842 30.67 28.64 -32.04
N GLU A 843 30.52 27.38 -31.64
CA GLU A 843 30.76 26.22 -32.51
C GLU A 843 29.86 26.24 -33.76
N ALA A 844 28.60 26.61 -33.61
CA ALA A 844 27.66 26.77 -34.71
C ALA A 844 28.06 27.97 -35.65
N LEU A 845 28.49 29.10 -35.07
CA LEU A 845 28.97 30.24 -35.84
C LEU A 845 30.27 29.94 -36.59
N VAL A 846 31.18 29.16 -36.00
CA VAL A 846 32.42 28.68 -36.69
C VAL A 846 32.02 27.82 -37.89
N GLY A 847 31.10 26.85 -37.70
CA GLY A 847 30.61 26.01 -38.78
C GLY A 847 29.90 26.80 -39.89
N LEU A 848 29.08 27.78 -39.53
CA LEU A 848 28.41 28.69 -40.48
C LEU A 848 29.41 29.51 -41.27
N ALA A 849 30.41 30.12 -40.62
CA ALA A 849 31.48 30.92 -41.27
C ALA A 849 32.31 30.06 -42.20
N ALA A 850 32.65 28.83 -41.80
CA ALA A 850 33.40 27.88 -42.62
C ALA A 850 32.62 27.37 -43.83
N SER A 851 31.33 27.13 -43.70
CA SER A 851 30.45 26.62 -44.76
C SER A 851 30.11 27.70 -45.80
N THR A 852 29.83 28.94 -45.35
CA THR A 852 29.44 30.05 -46.24
C THR A 852 30.66 30.83 -46.81
N GLY A 853 31.80 30.86 -46.13
CA GLY A 853 32.94 31.72 -46.46
C GLY A 853 32.64 33.21 -46.32
N SER A 854 31.44 33.59 -45.80
CA SER A 854 30.94 34.97 -45.76
C SER A 854 31.74 35.82 -44.74
N ALA A 855 32.09 37.05 -45.16
CA ALA A 855 32.70 38.07 -44.30
C ALA A 855 31.76 38.43 -43.12
N GLU A 856 30.46 38.50 -43.37
CA GLU A 856 29.44 38.81 -42.37
C GLU A 856 29.40 37.74 -41.28
N ALA A 857 29.44 36.44 -41.66
CA ALA A 857 29.44 35.34 -40.70
C ALA A 857 30.69 35.36 -39.82
N ARG A 858 31.89 35.71 -40.41
CA ARG A 858 33.13 35.88 -39.66
C ARG A 858 33.08 37.07 -38.70
N GLU A 859 32.48 38.17 -39.10
CA GLU A 859 32.31 39.34 -38.23
C GLU A 859 31.37 39.07 -37.08
N ARG A 860 30.24 38.40 -37.33
CA ARG A 860 29.33 37.92 -36.27
C ARG A 860 30.02 36.99 -35.27
N LEU A 861 30.84 36.05 -35.75
CA LEU A 861 31.62 35.15 -34.91
C LEU A 861 32.63 35.96 -34.05
N ALA A 862 33.39 36.89 -34.66
CA ALA A 862 34.34 37.72 -33.94
C ALA A 862 33.65 38.59 -32.86
N LEU A 863 32.51 39.16 -33.17
CA LEU A 863 31.68 39.93 -32.21
C LEU A 863 31.21 39.05 -31.06
N ALA A 864 30.68 37.86 -31.34
CA ALA A 864 30.22 36.91 -30.35
C ALA A 864 31.36 36.46 -29.42
N CYS A 865 32.52 36.14 -29.96
CA CYS A 865 33.71 35.77 -29.17
C CYS A 865 34.12 36.90 -28.23
N ARG A 866 34.19 38.15 -28.72
CA ARG A 866 34.54 39.33 -27.90
C ARG A 866 33.55 39.56 -26.78
N HIS A 867 32.25 39.53 -27.09
CA HIS A 867 31.20 39.73 -26.08
C HIS A 867 31.16 38.64 -25.02
N ALA A 868 31.38 37.37 -25.39
CA ALA A 868 31.36 36.26 -24.50
C ALA A 868 32.71 36.00 -23.76
N GLY A 869 33.77 36.66 -24.15
CA GLY A 869 35.12 36.36 -23.64
C GLY A 869 35.61 34.97 -24.03
N ILE A 870 35.10 34.40 -25.12
CA ILE A 870 35.39 33.01 -25.54
C ILE A 870 36.55 33.02 -26.54
N ARG A 871 37.52 32.11 -26.32
CA ARG A 871 38.62 31.88 -27.28
C ARG A 871 38.23 30.77 -28.24
N LEU A 872 38.61 30.93 -29.51
CA LEU A 872 38.53 29.84 -30.48
C LEU A 872 39.49 28.72 -30.12
N LEU A 873 39.07 27.52 -30.38
CA LEU A 873 39.86 26.31 -30.16
C LEU A 873 40.70 26.01 -31.40
N PRO A 874 41.86 25.34 -31.29
CA PRO A 874 42.70 25.01 -32.44
C PRO A 874 41.97 24.19 -33.53
N ALA A 875 40.97 23.40 -33.12
CA ALA A 875 40.11 22.66 -34.07
C ALA A 875 39.14 23.58 -34.83
N GLU A 876 38.63 24.64 -34.19
CA GLU A 876 37.75 25.65 -34.78
C GLU A 876 38.51 26.59 -35.69
N GLU A 877 39.72 27.00 -35.31
CA GLU A 877 40.60 27.81 -36.15
C GLU A 877 40.94 27.09 -37.46
N ARG A 878 41.23 25.79 -37.40
CA ARG A 878 41.48 24.98 -38.61
C ARG A 878 40.30 24.89 -39.56
N LEU A 879 39.06 24.97 -39.06
CA LEU A 879 37.88 24.97 -39.90
C LEU A 879 37.66 26.30 -40.65
N LEU A 880 38.17 27.39 -40.12
CA LEU A 880 38.06 28.72 -40.70
C LEU A 880 39.12 29.02 -41.79
N GLY A 881 40.14 28.17 -41.94
CA GLY A 881 41.25 28.27 -42.88
C GLY A 881 42.37 29.00 -42.29
#